data_2c90fea478650759e620161a4e28ffd6
#
_entry.id   2c90fea478650759e620161a4e28ffd6
#
_cell.length_a   1.000
_cell.length_b   1.000
_cell.length_c   1.000
_cell.angle_alpha   90.00
_cell.angle_beta   90.00
_cell.angle_gamma   90.00
#
_symmetry.space_group_name_H-M   'P 1'
#
loop_
_entity.id
_entity.type
_entity.pdbx_description
1 polymer ?
#
loop_
_entity_poly.entity_id
_entity_poly.type
_entity_poly.pdbx_seq_one_letter_code
_entity_poly.pdbx_strand_id
1 'polypeptide(L)'
;MEKTTKNGIHRIRQEGGKTIAWAEESGVKVLEKDGYYFKDLAKTGELLPYENWRLSDEERAADLAGRLSIEEIAGLMLYSPHQAVPPMPGGPFQGTFDGKTYLESGKEPYAISDQQKEFLEDEHIRHILLTNVESPEISAKWSNELQKRAETLPYGIPINLSSDPRNGAKDSGAEFKSGGSEISKWPEGVGFAACFDPEVAGQFAKDASREYRALGITTALGPQIDLCTEPRWMRFVDTLGEEVEMSKKLTKAYCDGMQTTEGEADGWGKDSVNTMVKHWPGGGTGETGRDAHYAFGQFAVYPTGNFEEHLKPFTEAAFHLDGPTDCASAVMPYYTVSYGVDKKNGKNVGNSYSEYLIKDLLRGKYEFKGIVCTDWGITQDPEKTIEGFGSRCYGVQDMTEAERCLLAITNGVDQFGGNSESGPIVEAYKIGCEKYGEKAMRERMELSAKRLLINIFHCGLFEDPYLDPEESAKIVGCEEFCRHGYEAQQKSIVLLKNSAKRAPEGQKGVLPLKKGLKVYIPERKIGPSKAFFRIDLPAKTEDPLPDGLPSKYGTRVASPEEADVALVFIESPACNPYSTEDLANGGNGYLPITLQYRPYTAKKAREVSIAGGDFRENFTNRSYLGKTNTAYNEADLDNILECRRAMGDKPVIVCATVNNPMVMHEFEAEADAIIAEFGVSRAAVLDVVFGGYNPTGRLPIQMPKDMDAVEEQSEDRALDMETYIDSEGHNYDYGYGMNYEGVLPAWKK
;
A
#
# COMPACT_ATOMS: atom_id res chain seq x y z
N MET A 1 13.89 27.31 -29.37
CA MET A 1 14.92 26.38 -28.85
C MET A 1 15.72 27.07 -27.74
N GLU A 2 15.75 26.47 -26.57
CA GLU A 2 16.50 26.95 -25.40
C GLU A 2 17.47 25.87 -24.94
N LYS A 3 18.73 26.25 -24.69
CA LYS A 3 19.77 25.35 -24.15
C LYS A 3 20.22 25.87 -22.79
N THR A 4 20.20 25.02 -21.79
CA THR A 4 20.61 25.36 -20.42
C THR A 4 21.58 24.29 -19.88
N THR A 5 22.40 24.71 -18.91
CA THR A 5 23.24 23.80 -18.13
C THR A 5 23.14 24.22 -16.67
N LYS A 6 22.74 23.30 -15.80
CA LYS A 6 22.65 23.49 -14.35
C LYS A 6 23.15 22.24 -13.65
N ASN A 7 24.07 22.37 -12.70
CA ASN A 7 24.60 21.28 -11.88
C ASN A 7 25.15 20.09 -12.70
N GLY A 8 25.84 20.36 -13.83
CA GLY A 8 26.39 19.32 -14.74
C GLY A 8 25.35 18.63 -15.60
N ILE A 9 24.09 19.07 -15.59
CA ILE A 9 23.01 18.57 -16.44
C ILE A 9 22.77 19.56 -17.57
N HIS A 10 22.93 19.08 -18.81
CA HIS A 10 22.57 19.80 -20.01
C HIS A 10 21.11 19.54 -20.35
N ARG A 11 20.38 20.57 -20.80
CA ARG A 11 18.97 20.44 -21.21
C ARG A 11 18.73 21.23 -22.49
N ILE A 12 18.00 20.63 -23.43
CA ILE A 12 17.51 21.29 -24.64
C ILE A 12 15.99 21.24 -24.64
N ARG A 13 15.36 22.41 -24.58
CA ARG A 13 13.92 22.58 -24.88
C ARG A 13 13.76 22.96 -26.33
N GLN A 14 12.96 22.19 -27.06
CA GLN A 14 12.74 22.36 -28.50
C GLN A 14 11.24 22.51 -28.80
N GLU A 15 10.92 23.46 -29.68
CA GLU A 15 9.55 23.71 -30.08
C GLU A 15 9.05 22.54 -30.96
N GLY A 16 7.87 22.01 -30.63
CA GLY A 16 7.27 20.86 -31.32
C GLY A 16 7.97 19.53 -31.08
N GLY A 17 8.89 19.45 -30.09
CA GLY A 17 9.60 18.23 -29.73
C GLY A 17 9.72 18.03 -28.23
N LYS A 18 10.18 16.83 -27.83
CA LYS A 18 10.40 16.53 -26.40
C LYS A 18 11.61 17.31 -25.87
N THR A 19 11.54 17.73 -24.62
CA THR A 19 12.72 18.25 -23.92
C THR A 19 13.67 17.09 -23.65
N ILE A 20 14.98 17.26 -23.97
CA ILE A 20 15.98 16.25 -23.68
C ILE A 20 17.00 16.77 -22.68
N ALA A 21 17.46 15.90 -21.77
CA ALA A 21 18.50 16.22 -20.80
C ALA A 21 19.48 15.06 -20.63
N TRP A 22 20.75 15.39 -20.34
CA TRP A 22 21.82 14.43 -20.11
C TRP A 22 22.88 14.98 -19.16
N ALA A 23 23.59 14.11 -18.49
CA ALA A 23 24.71 14.49 -17.65
C ALA A 23 25.97 14.75 -18.50
N GLU A 24 26.74 15.78 -18.15
CA GLU A 24 28.00 16.11 -18.80
C GLU A 24 28.99 14.93 -18.78
N GLU A 25 29.04 14.21 -17.68
CA GLU A 25 29.93 13.05 -17.44
C GLU A 25 29.46 11.74 -18.08
N SER A 26 28.22 11.65 -18.57
CA SER A 26 27.64 10.42 -19.12
C SER A 26 28.26 9.94 -20.43
N GLY A 27 28.92 10.84 -21.15
CA GLY A 27 29.44 10.60 -22.49
C GLY A 27 28.36 10.55 -23.58
N VAL A 28 27.10 10.83 -23.25
CA VAL A 28 25.99 10.95 -24.19
C VAL A 28 26.24 12.13 -25.11
N LYS A 29 26.09 11.89 -26.43
CA LYS A 29 26.13 12.94 -27.45
C LYS A 29 24.71 13.29 -27.88
N VAL A 30 24.57 14.47 -28.47
CA VAL A 30 23.33 14.91 -29.06
C VAL A 30 23.42 14.81 -30.56
N LEU A 31 22.46 14.12 -31.17
CA LEU A 31 22.27 13.99 -32.61
C LEU A 31 21.24 15.01 -33.07
N GLU A 32 21.50 15.67 -34.18
CA GLU A 32 20.55 16.56 -34.85
C GLU A 32 20.02 15.86 -36.11
N LYS A 33 18.69 15.71 -36.22
CA LYS A 33 18.05 15.12 -37.40
C LYS A 33 16.69 15.78 -37.66
N ASP A 34 16.47 16.22 -38.88
CA ASP A 34 15.24 16.86 -39.33
C ASP A 34 14.84 18.11 -38.48
N GLY A 35 15.86 18.83 -37.98
CA GLY A 35 15.66 20.01 -37.15
C GLY A 35 15.35 19.75 -35.69
N TYR A 36 15.42 18.48 -35.25
CA TYR A 36 15.22 18.06 -33.84
C TYR A 36 16.47 17.45 -33.26
N TYR A 37 16.55 17.46 -31.92
CA TYR A 37 17.66 16.93 -31.15
C TYR A 37 17.26 15.65 -30.42
N PHE A 38 18.19 14.66 -30.41
CA PHE A 38 18.03 13.33 -29.81
C PHE A 38 19.27 12.98 -28.98
N LYS A 39 19.09 12.15 -27.97
CA LYS A 39 20.19 11.60 -27.18
C LYS A 39 20.77 10.37 -27.87
N ASP A 40 22.09 10.29 -28.06
CA ASP A 40 22.82 9.09 -28.50
C ASP A 40 23.18 8.26 -27.27
N LEU A 41 22.18 7.56 -26.71
CA LEU A 41 22.30 6.77 -25.48
C LEU A 41 23.16 5.51 -25.69
N ALA A 42 23.06 4.90 -26.89
CA ALA A 42 23.86 3.74 -27.28
C ALA A 42 25.29 4.11 -27.68
N LYS A 43 25.60 5.42 -27.77
CA LYS A 43 26.92 5.95 -28.12
C LYS A 43 27.46 5.44 -29.47
N THR A 44 26.56 5.19 -30.43
CA THR A 44 26.86 4.68 -31.77
C THR A 44 27.15 5.78 -32.78
N GLY A 45 26.72 7.01 -32.52
CA GLY A 45 26.73 8.12 -33.45
C GLY A 45 25.61 8.10 -34.50
N GLU A 46 24.67 7.14 -34.39
CA GLU A 46 23.51 7.00 -35.25
C GLU A 46 22.23 7.02 -34.40
N LEU A 47 21.17 7.64 -34.89
CA LEU A 47 19.88 7.66 -34.22
C LEU A 47 19.18 6.30 -34.33
N LEU A 48 19.21 5.52 -33.27
CA LEU A 48 18.52 4.24 -33.19
C LEU A 48 17.01 4.42 -32.96
N PRO A 49 16.15 3.44 -33.33
CA PRO A 49 14.72 3.57 -33.14
C PRO A 49 14.30 3.88 -31.68
N TYR A 50 14.90 3.22 -30.67
CA TYR A 50 14.53 3.47 -29.28
C TYR A 50 14.89 4.89 -28.77
N GLU A 51 15.86 5.55 -29.40
CA GLU A 51 16.29 6.92 -29.08
C GLU A 51 15.42 7.99 -29.78
N ASN A 52 14.65 7.56 -30.78
CA ASN A 52 13.82 8.44 -31.58
C ASN A 52 12.45 8.67 -30.92
N TRP A 53 12.35 9.71 -30.10
CA TRP A 53 11.13 10.08 -29.35
C TRP A 53 9.91 10.42 -30.25
N ARG A 54 10.04 10.42 -31.58
CA ARG A 54 8.92 10.59 -32.51
C ARG A 54 8.20 9.26 -32.81
N LEU A 55 8.81 8.12 -32.47
CA LEU A 55 8.17 6.81 -32.56
C LEU A 55 7.34 6.55 -31.32
N SER A 56 6.38 5.62 -31.41
CA SER A 56 5.60 5.19 -30.26
C SER A 56 6.45 4.48 -29.21
N ASP A 57 6.02 4.51 -27.95
CA ASP A 57 6.73 3.86 -26.86
C ASP A 57 6.81 2.34 -27.07
N GLU A 58 5.79 1.74 -27.71
CA GLU A 58 5.80 0.32 -28.08
C GLU A 58 6.85 -0.04 -29.13
N GLU A 59 7.04 0.82 -30.15
CA GLU A 59 8.07 0.62 -31.18
C GLU A 59 9.47 0.78 -30.58
N ARG A 60 9.66 1.79 -29.74
CA ARG A 60 10.91 2.07 -29.04
C ARG A 60 11.29 0.94 -28.08
N ALA A 61 10.32 0.50 -27.27
CA ALA A 61 10.52 -0.60 -26.32
C ALA A 61 10.82 -1.93 -27.03
N ALA A 62 10.16 -2.21 -28.17
CA ALA A 62 10.43 -3.41 -28.95
C ALA A 62 11.83 -3.40 -29.56
N ASP A 63 12.29 -2.26 -30.11
CA ASP A 63 13.64 -2.12 -30.65
C ASP A 63 14.71 -2.35 -29.58
N LEU A 64 14.54 -1.69 -28.40
CA LEU A 64 15.49 -1.82 -27.31
C LEU A 64 15.50 -3.24 -26.72
N ALA A 65 14.34 -3.84 -26.44
CA ALA A 65 14.25 -5.21 -25.93
C ALA A 65 14.97 -6.23 -26.81
N GLY A 66 14.89 -6.09 -28.12
CA GLY A 66 15.59 -6.96 -29.07
C GLY A 66 17.13 -6.80 -29.08
N ARG A 67 17.65 -5.70 -28.53
CA ARG A 67 19.10 -5.42 -28.44
C ARG A 67 19.74 -5.93 -27.16
N LEU A 68 18.97 -6.09 -26.09
CA LEU A 68 19.47 -6.46 -24.77
C LEU A 68 19.97 -7.92 -24.73
N SER A 69 21.03 -8.17 -23.98
CA SER A 69 21.46 -9.53 -23.63
C SER A 69 20.45 -10.18 -22.67
N ILE A 70 20.59 -11.47 -22.42
CA ILE A 70 19.74 -12.18 -21.46
C ILE A 70 19.99 -11.68 -20.04
N GLU A 71 21.24 -11.37 -19.70
CA GLU A 71 21.64 -10.81 -18.40
C GLU A 71 21.02 -9.44 -18.19
N GLU A 72 21.06 -8.56 -19.19
CA GLU A 72 20.42 -7.24 -19.13
C GLU A 72 18.88 -7.35 -18.99
N ILE A 73 18.25 -8.29 -19.70
CA ILE A 73 16.80 -8.55 -19.53
C ILE A 73 16.52 -9.11 -18.16
N ALA A 74 17.33 -10.04 -17.66
CA ALA A 74 17.17 -10.60 -16.32
C ALA A 74 17.23 -9.51 -15.24
N GLY A 75 18.20 -8.60 -15.33
CA GLY A 75 18.30 -7.45 -14.44
C GLY A 75 17.11 -6.50 -14.54
N LEU A 76 16.61 -6.23 -15.75
CA LEU A 76 15.40 -5.42 -15.96
C LEU A 76 14.14 -6.08 -15.34
N MET A 77 14.09 -7.42 -15.29
CA MET A 77 13.01 -8.19 -14.66
C MET A 77 13.11 -8.23 -13.13
N LEU A 78 14.14 -7.65 -12.52
CA LEU A 78 14.27 -7.56 -11.06
C LEU A 78 13.68 -6.26 -10.54
N TYR A 79 13.14 -6.33 -9.33
CA TYR A 79 12.76 -5.17 -8.53
C TYR A 79 13.54 -5.23 -7.21
N SER A 80 14.27 -4.18 -6.86
CA SER A 80 15.13 -4.20 -5.69
C SER A 80 14.36 -4.42 -4.37
N PRO A 81 15.03 -4.93 -3.34
CA PRO A 81 14.53 -4.77 -1.97
C PRO A 81 14.41 -3.30 -1.60
N HIS A 82 13.75 -3.05 -0.47
CA HIS A 82 13.56 -1.71 0.09
C HIS A 82 14.87 -0.92 0.22
N GLN A 83 14.87 0.35 -0.18
CA GLN A 83 16.01 1.27 -0.07
C GLN A 83 15.68 2.45 0.83
N ALA A 84 16.63 2.84 1.69
CA ALA A 84 16.57 4.07 2.48
C ALA A 84 17.67 5.05 2.03
N VAL A 85 17.38 6.34 2.06
CA VAL A 85 18.30 7.42 1.62
C VAL A 85 18.34 8.53 2.67
N PRO A 86 19.46 8.68 3.40
CA PRO A 86 20.62 7.79 3.41
C PRO A 86 20.31 6.40 4.00
N PRO A 87 21.15 5.38 3.74
CA PRO A 87 20.98 4.07 4.34
C PRO A 87 20.97 4.12 5.87
N MET A 88 20.06 3.40 6.49
CA MET A 88 19.92 3.36 7.95
C MET A 88 21.07 2.54 8.59
N PRO A 89 21.58 2.93 9.76
CA PRO A 89 22.54 2.12 10.49
C PRO A 89 21.83 0.89 11.10
N GLY A 90 22.14 -0.28 10.59
CA GLY A 90 21.53 -1.53 11.03
C GLY A 90 20.16 -1.83 10.39
N GLY A 91 19.78 -3.11 10.40
CA GLY A 91 18.48 -3.56 9.84
C GLY A 91 18.52 -3.85 8.34
N PRO A 92 17.35 -4.09 7.72
CA PRO A 92 17.27 -4.55 6.34
C PRO A 92 17.59 -3.48 5.28
N PHE A 93 17.73 -2.22 5.68
CA PHE A 93 17.96 -1.08 4.77
C PHE A 93 19.39 -0.54 4.89
N GLN A 94 20.33 -1.40 5.24
CA GLN A 94 21.74 -1.04 5.35
C GLN A 94 22.37 -0.83 3.97
N GLY A 95 23.35 0.07 3.94
CA GLY A 95 24.23 0.27 2.80
C GLY A 95 25.62 0.66 3.26
N THR A 96 26.63 0.30 2.47
CA THR A 96 28.03 0.67 2.71
C THR A 96 28.53 1.63 1.64
N PHE A 97 29.61 2.34 1.96
CA PHE A 97 30.30 3.28 1.07
C PHE A 97 31.80 3.00 1.17
N ASP A 98 32.37 2.42 0.13
CA ASP A 98 33.76 1.91 0.14
C ASP A 98 33.99 0.96 1.33
N GLY A 99 33.00 0.10 1.62
CA GLY A 99 33.03 -0.88 2.72
C GLY A 99 32.77 -0.30 4.13
N LYS A 100 32.49 1.00 4.27
CA LYS A 100 32.18 1.67 5.53
C LYS A 100 30.69 1.94 5.68
N THR A 101 30.21 2.03 6.91
CA THR A 101 28.85 2.51 7.17
C THR A 101 28.68 3.96 6.72
N TYR A 102 27.43 4.41 6.49
CA TYR A 102 27.16 5.80 6.11
C TYR A 102 27.82 6.81 7.07
N LEU A 103 27.64 6.63 8.38
CA LEU A 103 28.18 7.54 9.41
C LEU A 103 29.72 7.60 9.42
N GLU A 104 30.40 6.52 9.08
CA GLU A 104 31.87 6.43 9.06
C GLU A 104 32.46 6.91 7.72
N SER A 105 31.66 6.92 6.67
CA SER A 105 32.13 7.19 5.31
C SER A 105 32.40 8.66 5.03
N GLY A 106 31.72 9.57 5.72
CA GLY A 106 31.71 10.99 5.44
C GLY A 106 31.16 11.38 4.08
N LYS A 107 30.39 10.48 3.45
CA LYS A 107 29.72 10.75 2.16
C LYS A 107 28.47 11.60 2.36
N GLU A 108 28.09 12.31 1.31
CA GLU A 108 26.82 13.04 1.25
C GLU A 108 25.62 12.09 1.37
N PRO A 109 24.49 12.51 1.96
CA PRO A 109 23.32 11.63 2.18
C PRO A 109 22.71 11.09 0.89
N TYR A 110 22.95 11.76 -0.24
CA TYR A 110 22.49 11.36 -1.57
C TYR A 110 23.53 10.55 -2.37
N ALA A 111 24.65 10.14 -1.76
CA ALA A 111 25.64 9.30 -2.44
C ALA A 111 25.09 7.91 -2.73
N ILE A 112 25.50 7.31 -3.86
CA ILE A 112 25.15 5.94 -4.23
C ILE A 112 25.98 4.97 -3.38
N SER A 113 25.33 4.01 -2.70
CA SER A 113 25.97 2.97 -1.90
C SER A 113 26.67 1.91 -2.76
N ASP A 114 27.53 1.11 -2.15
CA ASP A 114 28.20 -0.01 -2.82
C ASP A 114 27.17 -1.01 -3.39
N GLN A 115 26.11 -1.32 -2.62
CA GLN A 115 25.04 -2.23 -3.04
C GLN A 115 24.23 -1.65 -4.20
N GLN A 116 23.98 -0.34 -4.21
CA GLN A 116 23.29 0.31 -5.33
C GLN A 116 24.14 0.33 -6.60
N LYS A 117 25.47 0.44 -6.49
CA LYS A 117 26.37 0.28 -7.64
C LYS A 117 26.29 -1.14 -8.19
N GLU A 118 26.39 -2.15 -7.33
CA GLU A 118 26.24 -3.55 -7.70
C GLU A 118 24.91 -3.81 -8.43
N PHE A 119 23.78 -3.31 -7.89
CA PHE A 119 22.48 -3.42 -8.55
C PHE A 119 22.47 -2.88 -9.98
N LEU A 120 23.10 -1.70 -10.20
CA LEU A 120 23.07 -1.04 -11.50
C LEU A 120 24.03 -1.65 -12.50
N GLU A 121 25.22 -2.00 -12.06
CA GLU A 121 26.37 -2.32 -12.91
C GLU A 121 26.51 -3.82 -13.15
N ASP A 122 26.39 -4.63 -12.08
CA ASP A 122 26.62 -6.06 -12.15
C ASP A 122 25.31 -6.83 -12.36
N GLU A 123 24.23 -6.43 -11.69
CA GLU A 123 22.93 -7.08 -11.75
C GLU A 123 21.95 -6.44 -12.78
N HIS A 124 22.34 -5.33 -13.41
CA HIS A 124 21.57 -4.60 -14.42
C HIS A 124 20.17 -4.16 -14.00
N ILE A 125 19.90 -3.99 -12.68
CA ILE A 125 18.61 -3.58 -12.15
C ILE A 125 18.30 -2.14 -12.57
N ARG A 126 17.04 -1.89 -12.95
CA ARG A 126 16.52 -0.56 -13.31
C ARG A 126 15.26 -0.18 -12.53
N HIS A 127 14.77 -1.04 -11.68
CA HIS A 127 13.59 -0.80 -10.84
C HIS A 127 14.00 -0.84 -9.36
N ILE A 128 13.87 0.32 -8.68
CA ILE A 128 14.32 0.48 -7.29
C ILE A 128 13.15 0.94 -6.42
N LEU A 129 12.92 0.23 -5.30
CA LEU A 129 11.92 0.58 -4.31
C LEU A 129 12.50 1.54 -3.26
N LEU A 130 12.05 2.80 -3.29
CA LEU A 130 12.39 3.81 -2.31
C LEU A 130 11.40 3.76 -1.14
N THR A 131 11.88 3.40 0.04
CA THR A 131 11.07 3.28 1.26
C THR A 131 11.16 4.53 2.12
N ASN A 132 12.36 4.95 2.44
CA ASN A 132 12.59 6.11 3.28
C ASN A 132 13.55 7.10 2.63
N VAL A 133 13.29 8.40 2.82
CA VAL A 133 14.14 9.49 2.35
C VAL A 133 14.14 10.64 3.35
N GLU A 134 15.30 11.26 3.54
CA GLU A 134 15.50 12.30 4.55
C GLU A 134 14.75 13.60 4.21
N SER A 135 14.81 14.03 2.94
CA SER A 135 14.13 15.24 2.46
C SER A 135 13.89 15.20 0.95
N PRO A 136 13.00 16.05 0.40
CA PRO A 136 12.77 16.13 -1.05
C PRO A 136 14.03 16.48 -1.85
N GLU A 137 14.87 17.39 -1.34
CA GLU A 137 16.14 17.75 -1.99
C GLU A 137 17.11 16.58 -2.04
N ILE A 138 17.20 15.80 -0.94
CA ILE A 138 18.04 14.60 -0.87
C ILE A 138 17.53 13.55 -1.85
N SER A 139 16.22 13.34 -1.92
CA SER A 139 15.60 12.42 -2.88
C SER A 139 15.94 12.80 -4.33
N ALA A 140 15.72 14.07 -4.68
CA ALA A 140 16.01 14.57 -6.03
C ALA A 140 17.50 14.45 -6.41
N LYS A 141 18.40 14.78 -5.49
CA LYS A 141 19.84 14.62 -5.71
C LYS A 141 20.22 13.16 -5.88
N TRP A 142 19.71 12.27 -5.02
CA TRP A 142 19.98 10.83 -5.12
C TRP A 142 19.43 10.25 -6.42
N SER A 143 18.20 10.58 -6.80
CA SER A 143 17.62 10.21 -8.10
C SER A 143 18.53 10.66 -9.24
N ASN A 144 19.00 11.91 -9.22
CA ASN A 144 19.91 12.42 -10.25
C ASN A 144 21.23 11.64 -10.33
N GLU A 145 21.83 11.26 -9.19
CA GLU A 145 23.05 10.45 -9.17
C GLU A 145 22.82 9.05 -9.77
N LEU A 146 21.68 8.42 -9.47
CA LEU A 146 21.29 7.15 -10.10
C LEU A 146 21.13 7.30 -11.61
N GLN A 147 20.45 8.35 -12.08
CA GLN A 147 20.21 8.59 -13.51
C GLN A 147 21.53 8.90 -14.25
N LYS A 148 22.42 9.72 -13.67
CA LYS A 148 23.75 9.95 -14.22
C LYS A 148 24.52 8.65 -14.39
N ARG A 149 24.47 7.78 -13.38
CA ARG A 149 25.14 6.48 -13.45
C ARG A 149 24.52 5.61 -14.53
N ALA A 150 23.19 5.53 -14.62
CA ALA A 150 22.49 4.77 -15.63
C ALA A 150 22.85 5.22 -17.05
N GLU A 151 23.00 6.52 -17.31
CA GLU A 151 23.42 7.05 -18.62
C GLU A 151 24.84 6.64 -19.03
N THR A 152 25.72 6.29 -18.05
CA THR A 152 27.07 5.78 -18.39
C THR A 152 27.04 4.32 -18.88
N LEU A 153 26.01 3.55 -18.51
CA LEU A 153 25.86 2.14 -18.80
C LEU A 153 25.36 1.89 -20.24
N PRO A 154 25.44 0.65 -20.75
CA PRO A 154 24.93 0.31 -22.08
C PRO A 154 23.48 0.74 -22.27
N TYR A 155 23.17 1.29 -23.43
CA TYR A 155 21.85 1.79 -23.84
C TYR A 155 21.26 2.92 -22.96
N GLY A 156 21.92 3.34 -21.88
CA GLY A 156 21.48 4.44 -21.03
C GLY A 156 20.06 4.28 -20.47
N ILE A 157 19.64 3.06 -20.15
CA ILE A 157 18.28 2.77 -19.64
C ILE A 157 18.08 3.47 -18.31
N PRO A 158 17.12 4.41 -18.19
CA PRO A 158 16.87 5.16 -16.96
C PRO A 158 16.36 4.28 -15.81
N ILE A 159 16.57 4.78 -14.58
CA ILE A 159 16.08 4.13 -13.38
C ILE A 159 14.62 4.53 -13.14
N ASN A 160 13.76 3.53 -12.94
CA ASN A 160 12.40 3.67 -12.47
C ASN A 160 12.39 3.52 -10.94
N LEU A 161 12.13 4.62 -10.23
CA LEU A 161 11.94 4.58 -8.79
C LEU A 161 10.47 4.31 -8.46
N SER A 162 10.24 3.53 -7.44
CA SER A 162 8.89 3.23 -6.95
C SER A 162 8.75 3.48 -5.46
N SER A 163 7.52 3.52 -5.01
CA SER A 163 7.18 3.61 -3.60
C SER A 163 5.83 2.95 -3.34
N ASP A 164 5.70 2.30 -2.18
CA ASP A 164 4.38 2.10 -1.58
C ASP A 164 3.72 3.45 -1.30
N PRO A 165 2.38 3.52 -1.17
CA PRO A 165 1.69 4.76 -0.83
C PRO A 165 2.26 5.37 0.44
N ARG A 166 2.71 6.64 0.39
CA ARG A 166 3.43 7.30 1.49
C ARG A 166 2.75 8.54 2.06
N ASN A 167 1.56 8.86 1.58
CA ASN A 167 0.83 10.06 1.99
C ASN A 167 -0.05 9.86 3.24
N GLY A 168 -0.01 8.72 3.91
CA GLY A 168 -0.77 8.48 5.14
C GLY A 168 -0.41 9.48 6.24
N ALA A 169 -1.39 9.89 7.03
CA ALA A 169 -1.18 10.79 8.16
C ALA A 169 -0.52 10.10 9.36
N LYS A 170 -0.53 8.76 9.39
CA LYS A 170 0.17 7.93 10.36
C LYS A 170 1.22 7.06 9.68
N ASP A 171 2.32 6.80 10.36
CA ASP A 171 3.28 5.80 9.93
C ASP A 171 2.66 4.41 10.15
N SER A 172 2.66 3.59 9.09
CA SER A 172 2.23 2.21 9.15
C SER A 172 3.44 1.29 9.10
N GLY A 173 3.58 0.41 10.09
CA GLY A 173 4.65 -0.60 10.10
C GLY A 173 4.43 -1.73 9.10
N ALA A 174 3.20 -1.91 8.61
CA ALA A 174 2.82 -3.07 7.80
C ALA A 174 3.37 -3.02 6.35
N GLU A 175 3.64 -1.84 5.81
CA GLU A 175 4.14 -1.67 4.44
C GLU A 175 5.34 -0.71 4.36
N PHE A 176 6.03 -0.49 5.48
CA PHE A 176 7.12 0.51 5.54
C PHE A 176 6.69 1.90 5.05
N LYS A 177 5.43 2.24 5.27
CA LYS A 177 4.88 3.55 4.97
C LYS A 177 5.43 4.56 5.97
N SER A 178 6.65 5.00 5.78
CA SER A 178 7.03 6.26 6.39
C SER A 178 6.58 7.36 5.46
N GLY A 179 5.69 8.19 5.92
CA GLY A 179 5.20 9.31 5.14
C GLY A 179 6.28 10.32 4.73
N GLY A 180 7.56 10.09 5.05
CA GLY A 180 8.61 11.09 4.87
C GLY A 180 8.13 12.47 5.37
N SER A 181 8.92 13.24 6.05
CA SER A 181 8.45 14.37 6.85
C SER A 181 7.65 15.45 6.13
N GLU A 182 7.76 15.59 4.82
CA GLU A 182 7.30 16.78 4.10
C GLU A 182 6.20 16.56 3.06
N ILE A 183 5.86 15.34 2.74
CA ILE A 183 4.80 15.03 1.76
C ILE A 183 3.41 15.36 2.33
N SER A 184 2.46 15.75 1.47
CA SER A 184 1.07 16.00 1.88
C SER A 184 0.43 14.78 2.55
N LYS A 185 -0.40 15.01 3.57
CA LYS A 185 -0.99 13.96 4.42
C LYS A 185 -2.47 13.78 4.14
N TRP A 186 -2.88 12.55 3.89
CA TRP A 186 -4.21 12.13 3.48
C TRP A 186 -4.73 11.00 4.37
N PRO A 187 -6.05 10.70 4.35
CA PRO A 187 -6.56 9.51 5.04
C PRO A 187 -6.02 8.22 4.39
N GLU A 188 -6.09 7.10 5.10
CA GLU A 188 -5.79 5.78 4.55
C GLU A 188 -6.85 5.32 3.52
N GLY A 189 -6.62 4.19 2.86
CA GLY A 189 -7.48 3.69 1.77
C GLY A 189 -8.96 3.63 2.12
N VAL A 190 -9.31 3.00 3.25
CA VAL A 190 -10.70 2.93 3.76
C VAL A 190 -11.26 4.33 4.07
N GLY A 191 -10.39 5.29 4.44
CA GLY A 191 -10.79 6.69 4.65
C GLY A 191 -11.23 7.38 3.35
N PHE A 192 -10.62 7.07 2.21
CA PHE A 192 -11.15 7.54 0.91
C PHE A 192 -12.55 6.98 0.65
N ALA A 193 -12.77 5.70 0.96
CA ALA A 193 -14.10 5.10 0.85
C ALA A 193 -15.11 5.76 1.80
N ALA A 194 -14.71 6.17 3.01
CA ALA A 194 -15.55 6.89 3.96
C ALA A 194 -15.99 8.27 3.50
N CYS A 195 -15.28 8.88 2.56
CA CYS A 195 -15.72 10.13 1.91
C CYS A 195 -16.96 9.94 1.02
N PHE A 196 -17.23 8.73 0.53
CA PHE A 196 -18.28 8.41 -0.43
C PHE A 196 -18.26 9.32 -1.67
N ASP A 197 -17.06 9.73 -2.07
CA ASP A 197 -16.83 10.68 -3.17
C ASP A 197 -15.53 10.33 -3.91
N PRO A 198 -15.61 9.68 -5.07
CA PRO A 198 -14.43 9.32 -5.85
C PRO A 198 -13.56 10.50 -6.30
N GLU A 199 -14.11 11.73 -6.36
CA GLU A 199 -13.34 12.92 -6.72
C GLU A 199 -12.23 13.21 -5.70
N VAL A 200 -12.43 12.84 -4.43
CA VAL A 200 -11.40 12.98 -3.38
C VAL A 200 -10.20 12.09 -3.68
N ALA A 201 -10.42 10.84 -4.09
CA ALA A 201 -9.36 9.93 -4.49
C ALA A 201 -8.66 10.39 -5.78
N GLY A 202 -9.41 10.94 -6.72
CA GLY A 202 -8.87 11.53 -7.94
C GLY A 202 -8.00 12.77 -7.67
N GLN A 203 -8.42 13.65 -6.75
CA GLN A 203 -7.62 14.81 -6.34
C GLN A 203 -6.34 14.37 -5.62
N PHE A 204 -6.48 13.41 -4.68
CA PHE A 204 -5.31 12.78 -4.05
C PHE A 204 -4.30 12.30 -5.08
N ALA A 205 -4.76 11.51 -6.05
CA ALA A 205 -3.89 10.90 -7.03
C ALA A 205 -3.15 11.93 -7.90
N LYS A 206 -3.83 13.02 -8.28
CA LYS A 206 -3.22 14.15 -9.02
C LYS A 206 -2.16 14.87 -8.20
N ASP A 207 -2.41 15.12 -6.93
CA ASP A 207 -1.44 15.80 -6.05
C ASP A 207 -0.26 14.86 -5.75
N ALA A 208 -0.56 13.61 -5.40
CA ALA A 208 0.45 12.60 -5.10
C ALA A 208 1.35 12.27 -6.30
N SER A 209 0.82 12.23 -7.53
CA SER A 209 1.65 11.99 -8.73
C SER A 209 2.69 13.10 -8.90
N ARG A 210 2.33 14.36 -8.68
CA ARG A 210 3.26 15.50 -8.76
C ARG A 210 4.31 15.48 -7.65
N GLU A 211 3.91 15.12 -6.42
CA GLU A 211 4.86 14.93 -5.31
C GLU A 211 5.81 13.76 -5.58
N TYR A 212 5.28 12.64 -6.07
CA TYR A 212 6.09 11.46 -6.42
C TYR A 212 7.10 11.81 -7.51
N ARG A 213 6.67 12.47 -8.59
CA ARG A 213 7.58 12.91 -9.66
C ARG A 213 8.66 13.86 -9.13
N ALA A 214 8.32 14.76 -8.22
CA ALA A 214 9.29 15.65 -7.57
C ALA A 214 10.29 14.92 -6.66
N LEU A 215 9.93 13.73 -6.13
CA LEU A 215 10.81 12.82 -5.40
C LEU A 215 11.61 11.88 -6.33
N GLY A 216 11.36 11.88 -7.64
CA GLY A 216 11.94 10.96 -8.62
C GLY A 216 11.18 9.64 -8.76
N ILE A 217 10.06 9.48 -8.06
CA ILE A 217 9.24 8.26 -8.09
C ILE A 217 8.35 8.28 -9.35
N THR A 218 8.40 7.20 -10.11
CA THR A 218 7.68 7.04 -11.39
C THR A 218 6.77 5.82 -11.43
N THR A 219 6.73 5.03 -10.34
CA THR A 219 5.79 3.93 -10.15
C THR A 219 5.25 3.92 -8.72
N ALA A 220 3.93 3.93 -8.57
CA ALA A 220 3.25 3.69 -7.30
C ALA A 220 2.92 2.18 -7.18
N LEU A 221 3.32 1.54 -6.07
CA LEU A 221 2.91 0.18 -5.73
C LEU A 221 1.50 0.20 -5.12
N GLY A 222 0.55 0.63 -5.92
CA GLY A 222 -0.84 0.85 -5.55
C GLY A 222 -1.69 1.34 -6.72
N PRO A 223 -3.00 1.55 -6.48
CA PRO A 223 -3.73 1.37 -5.22
C PRO A 223 -3.92 -0.09 -4.81
N GLN A 224 -4.21 -0.31 -3.51
CA GLN A 224 -4.65 -1.60 -3.00
C GLN A 224 -6.15 -1.71 -3.17
N ILE A 225 -6.58 -2.45 -4.21
CA ILE A 225 -7.96 -2.57 -4.65
C ILE A 225 -8.64 -3.89 -4.24
N ASP A 226 -8.02 -4.60 -3.30
CA ASP A 226 -8.62 -5.77 -2.67
C ASP A 226 -9.96 -5.38 -2.03
N LEU A 227 -11.02 -6.18 -2.24
CA LEU A 227 -12.25 -6.03 -1.45
C LEU A 227 -11.99 -6.57 -0.05
N CYS A 228 -12.15 -5.75 0.98
CA CYS A 228 -11.91 -6.13 2.36
C CYS A 228 -13.12 -6.83 2.99
N THR A 229 -13.48 -7.99 2.45
CA THR A 229 -14.64 -8.77 2.90
C THR A 229 -14.40 -9.55 4.19
N GLU A 230 -13.14 -9.85 4.54
CA GLU A 230 -12.79 -10.45 5.82
C GLU A 230 -12.37 -9.37 6.84
N PRO A 231 -13.22 -9.04 7.83
CA PRO A 231 -13.04 -7.89 8.72
C PRO A 231 -11.85 -8.00 9.66
N ARG A 232 -11.29 -9.20 9.87
CA ARG A 232 -10.15 -9.46 10.76
C ARG A 232 -8.80 -9.29 10.08
N TRP A 233 -8.76 -9.07 8.75
CA TRP A 233 -7.53 -8.97 7.99
C TRP A 233 -6.74 -7.71 8.38
N MET A 234 -5.45 -7.87 8.70
CA MET A 234 -4.60 -6.78 9.20
C MET A 234 -4.35 -5.64 8.19
N ARG A 235 -4.54 -5.88 6.89
CA ARG A 235 -4.38 -4.89 5.82
C ARG A 235 -5.70 -4.24 5.39
N PHE A 236 -6.74 -4.42 6.20
CA PHE A 236 -8.08 -3.90 5.95
C PHE A 236 -8.08 -2.38 5.67
N VAL A 237 -7.38 -1.61 6.51
CA VAL A 237 -7.35 -0.14 6.44
C VAL A 237 -6.75 0.42 5.14
N ASP A 238 -5.89 -0.35 4.48
CA ASP A 238 -5.21 0.06 3.24
C ASP A 238 -6.08 -0.10 1.99
N THR A 239 -7.19 -0.82 2.08
CA THR A 239 -8.09 -1.12 0.97
C THR A 239 -9.04 0.04 0.65
N LEU A 240 -9.75 -0.05 -0.48
CA LEU A 240 -10.80 0.91 -0.85
C LEU A 240 -12.20 0.48 -0.36
N GLY A 241 -12.27 -0.26 0.74
CA GLY A 241 -13.51 -0.73 1.36
C GLY A 241 -13.98 -2.10 0.86
N GLU A 242 -15.15 -2.52 1.33
CA GLU A 242 -15.70 -3.84 1.02
C GLU A 242 -16.75 -3.83 -0.11
N GLU A 243 -17.32 -2.66 -0.46
CA GLU A 243 -18.39 -2.56 -1.45
C GLU A 243 -17.83 -2.37 -2.85
N VAL A 244 -18.18 -3.28 -3.75
CA VAL A 244 -17.54 -3.43 -5.06
C VAL A 244 -17.69 -2.21 -5.98
N GLU A 245 -18.88 -1.60 -6.02
CA GLU A 245 -19.13 -0.48 -6.94
C GLU A 245 -18.40 0.79 -6.50
N MET A 246 -18.29 1.03 -5.18
CA MET A 246 -17.50 2.12 -4.64
C MET A 246 -16.02 1.87 -4.89
N SER A 247 -15.52 0.66 -4.60
CA SER A 247 -14.12 0.29 -4.87
C SER A 247 -13.75 0.48 -6.34
N LYS A 248 -14.62 0.12 -7.29
CA LYS A 248 -14.42 0.34 -8.73
C LYS A 248 -14.29 1.82 -9.07
N LYS A 249 -15.18 2.67 -8.54
CA LYS A 249 -15.15 4.13 -8.79
C LYS A 249 -13.88 4.77 -8.24
N LEU A 250 -13.50 4.40 -7.02
CA LEU A 250 -12.28 4.90 -6.38
C LEU A 250 -11.02 4.42 -7.12
N THR A 251 -10.99 3.16 -7.58
CA THR A 251 -9.90 2.59 -8.37
C THR A 251 -9.68 3.39 -9.65
N LYS A 252 -10.73 3.66 -10.42
CA LYS A 252 -10.64 4.45 -11.65
C LYS A 252 -10.11 5.85 -11.37
N ALA A 253 -10.73 6.56 -10.43
CA ALA A 253 -10.33 7.93 -10.08
C ALA A 253 -8.86 8.00 -9.62
N TYR A 254 -8.41 7.04 -8.82
CA TYR A 254 -7.02 6.95 -8.37
C TYR A 254 -6.06 6.69 -9.53
N CYS A 255 -6.30 5.65 -10.33
CA CYS A 255 -5.40 5.29 -11.43
C CYS A 255 -5.34 6.39 -12.50
N ASP A 256 -6.48 6.96 -12.88
CA ASP A 256 -6.55 8.09 -13.82
C ASP A 256 -5.77 9.30 -13.30
N GLY A 257 -5.94 9.65 -12.03
CA GLY A 257 -5.24 10.78 -11.42
C GLY A 257 -3.72 10.58 -11.35
N MET A 258 -3.26 9.37 -11.04
CA MET A 258 -1.83 9.04 -10.99
C MET A 258 -1.17 9.01 -12.37
N GLN A 259 -1.84 8.43 -13.37
CA GLN A 259 -1.22 8.15 -14.67
C GLN A 259 -1.33 9.32 -15.65
N THR A 260 -2.33 10.20 -15.50
CA THR A 260 -2.63 11.21 -16.52
C THR A 260 -1.82 12.49 -16.34
N THR A 261 -1.03 12.85 -17.34
CA THR A 261 -0.46 14.17 -17.52
C THR A 261 -1.43 15.03 -18.32
N GLU A 262 -1.86 16.13 -17.77
CA GLU A 262 -2.83 17.03 -18.42
C GLU A 262 -2.25 17.64 -19.72
N GLY A 263 -3.02 17.56 -20.79
CA GLY A 263 -2.66 18.11 -22.11
C GLY A 263 -1.94 17.12 -23.03
N GLU A 264 -1.54 15.94 -22.55
CA GLU A 264 -1.00 14.86 -23.38
C GLU A 264 -2.15 14.03 -23.97
N ALA A 265 -2.09 13.72 -25.27
CA ALA A 265 -3.20 13.09 -26.00
C ALA A 265 -3.46 11.63 -25.56
N ASP A 266 -2.40 10.91 -25.21
CA ASP A 266 -2.44 9.53 -24.66
C ASP A 266 -2.38 9.50 -23.13
N GLY A 267 -2.34 10.67 -22.48
CA GLY A 267 -2.26 10.84 -21.05
C GLY A 267 -0.88 10.66 -20.43
N TRP A 268 0.10 10.14 -21.16
CA TRP A 268 1.42 9.85 -20.63
C TRP A 268 2.42 11.00 -20.77
N GLY A 269 3.13 11.33 -19.70
CA GLY A 269 4.07 12.44 -19.72
C GLY A 269 4.81 12.68 -18.41
N LYS A 270 5.26 13.92 -18.24
CA LYS A 270 6.15 14.33 -17.14
C LYS A 270 5.53 14.25 -15.74
N ASP A 271 4.21 14.32 -15.62
CA ASP A 271 3.51 14.25 -14.34
C ASP A 271 2.94 12.84 -14.08
N SER A 272 3.09 11.91 -15.04
CA SER A 272 2.59 10.55 -14.95
C SER A 272 3.40 9.69 -13.97
N VAL A 273 2.69 8.91 -13.17
CA VAL A 273 3.21 7.86 -12.30
C VAL A 273 2.49 6.56 -12.65
N ASN A 274 3.22 5.53 -13.04
CA ASN A 274 2.66 4.22 -13.32
C ASN A 274 1.95 3.66 -12.09
N THR A 275 0.77 3.07 -12.22
CA THR A 275 0.07 2.38 -11.14
C THR A 275 0.29 0.87 -11.22
N MET A 276 0.61 0.25 -10.09
CA MET A 276 0.69 -1.20 -9.92
C MET A 276 -0.42 -1.64 -8.97
N VAL A 277 -1.60 -1.92 -9.54
CA VAL A 277 -2.76 -2.31 -8.74
C VAL A 277 -2.54 -3.66 -8.05
N LYS A 278 -3.00 -3.77 -6.80
CA LYS A 278 -2.73 -4.93 -5.96
C LYS A 278 -3.95 -5.30 -5.10
N HIS A 279 -4.13 -6.60 -4.75
CA HIS A 279 -3.28 -7.74 -5.10
C HIS A 279 -4.11 -8.77 -5.87
N TRP A 280 -3.78 -9.04 -7.10
CA TRP A 280 -4.51 -10.02 -7.93
C TRP A 280 -4.49 -11.43 -7.33
N PRO A 281 -5.60 -12.19 -7.31
CA PRO A 281 -6.96 -11.87 -7.79
C PRO A 281 -7.90 -11.27 -6.73
N GLY A 282 -7.36 -10.75 -5.63
CA GLY A 282 -8.02 -10.21 -4.46
C GLY A 282 -7.43 -10.83 -3.18
N GLY A 283 -6.89 -10.00 -2.28
CA GLY A 283 -6.21 -10.41 -1.05
C GLY A 283 -7.12 -10.49 0.18
N GLY A 284 -8.32 -9.92 0.11
CA GLY A 284 -9.19 -9.70 1.27
C GLY A 284 -9.99 -10.90 1.77
N THR A 285 -9.69 -12.13 1.31
CA THR A 285 -10.40 -13.36 1.67
C THR A 285 -9.52 -14.35 2.44
N GLY A 286 -8.49 -13.87 3.14
CA GLY A 286 -7.63 -14.73 3.97
C GLY A 286 -8.45 -15.51 4.99
N GLU A 287 -8.27 -16.84 5.05
CA GLU A 287 -9.05 -17.69 5.95
C GLU A 287 -8.96 -17.19 7.39
N THR A 288 -10.10 -16.77 7.94
CA THR A 288 -10.24 -16.23 9.30
C THR A 288 -9.38 -15.00 9.59
N GLY A 289 -9.09 -14.18 8.56
CA GLY A 289 -8.40 -12.90 8.69
C GLY A 289 -6.87 -12.95 8.75
N ARG A 290 -6.27 -14.13 8.57
CA ARG A 290 -4.81 -14.28 8.64
C ARG A 290 -4.14 -13.79 7.39
N ASP A 291 -3.02 -13.09 7.58
CA ASP A 291 -2.30 -12.41 6.50
C ASP A 291 -1.19 -13.30 5.89
N ALA A 292 -1.08 -13.26 4.57
CA ALA A 292 -0.20 -14.11 3.78
C ALA A 292 1.28 -13.69 3.79
N HIS A 293 1.65 -12.61 4.47
CA HIS A 293 3.06 -12.35 4.79
C HIS A 293 3.65 -13.45 5.67
N TYR A 294 2.78 -14.20 6.36
CA TYR A 294 3.18 -15.34 7.20
C TYR A 294 2.57 -16.63 6.67
N ALA A 295 3.28 -17.74 6.81
CA ALA A 295 2.80 -19.01 6.28
C ALA A 295 1.53 -19.52 6.97
N PHE A 296 1.24 -19.10 8.20
CA PHE A 296 -0.04 -19.40 8.85
C PHE A 296 -1.24 -18.72 8.19
N GLY A 297 -1.02 -17.67 7.37
CA GLY A 297 -2.05 -16.93 6.63
C GLY A 297 -2.03 -17.15 5.12
N GLN A 298 -1.34 -18.18 4.62
CA GLN A 298 -1.11 -18.36 3.18
C GLN A 298 -2.37 -18.63 2.32
N PHE A 299 -3.52 -18.97 2.92
CA PHE A 299 -4.70 -19.38 2.16
C PHE A 299 -5.76 -18.30 2.09
N ALA A 300 -6.15 -17.94 0.86
CA ALA A 300 -7.39 -17.21 0.56
C ALA A 300 -8.48 -18.23 0.23
N VAL A 301 -9.68 -18.05 0.80
CA VAL A 301 -10.79 -19.01 0.69
C VAL A 301 -12.07 -18.34 0.17
N TYR A 302 -12.89 -19.11 -0.49
CA TYR A 302 -14.14 -18.64 -1.13
C TYR A 302 -15.31 -19.58 -0.76
N PRO A 303 -15.76 -19.56 0.51
CA PRO A 303 -16.73 -20.52 1.04
C PRO A 303 -18.08 -20.47 0.34
N THR A 304 -18.50 -19.32 -0.16
CA THR A 304 -19.77 -19.18 -0.90
C THR A 304 -19.59 -19.26 -2.42
N GLY A 305 -18.36 -19.38 -2.91
CA GLY A 305 -18.02 -19.39 -4.33
C GLY A 305 -18.02 -18.02 -5.00
N ASN A 306 -17.85 -16.94 -4.23
CA ASN A 306 -17.96 -15.55 -4.71
C ASN A 306 -16.63 -15.00 -5.28
N PHE A 307 -15.79 -15.87 -5.82
CA PHE A 307 -14.47 -15.50 -6.37
C PHE A 307 -14.53 -14.39 -7.44
N GLU A 308 -15.52 -14.46 -8.35
CA GLU A 308 -15.64 -13.52 -9.47
C GLU A 308 -15.90 -12.07 -9.01
N GLU A 309 -16.49 -11.86 -7.83
CA GLU A 309 -16.72 -10.52 -7.27
C GLU A 309 -15.39 -9.83 -6.96
N HIS A 310 -14.41 -10.57 -6.43
CA HIS A 310 -13.09 -10.06 -6.08
C HIS A 310 -12.25 -9.66 -7.29
N LEU A 311 -12.59 -10.18 -8.48
CA LEU A 311 -11.94 -9.79 -9.73
C LEU A 311 -12.40 -8.42 -10.25
N LYS A 312 -13.63 -7.97 -9.91
CA LYS A 312 -14.26 -6.80 -10.53
C LYS A 312 -13.48 -5.49 -10.36
N PRO A 313 -12.87 -5.16 -9.21
CA PRO A 313 -12.03 -3.96 -9.12
C PRO A 313 -10.88 -3.94 -10.13
N PHE A 314 -10.35 -5.11 -10.49
CA PHE A 314 -9.34 -5.26 -11.53
C PHE A 314 -9.98 -5.21 -12.92
N THR A 315 -10.90 -6.13 -13.21
CA THR A 315 -11.38 -6.42 -14.56
C THR A 315 -12.40 -5.42 -15.10
N GLU A 316 -13.11 -4.70 -14.23
CA GLU A 316 -14.13 -3.71 -14.62
C GLU A 316 -13.72 -2.27 -14.28
N ALA A 317 -12.60 -2.07 -13.56
CA ALA A 317 -12.10 -0.75 -13.23
C ALA A 317 -10.64 -0.55 -13.63
N ALA A 318 -9.67 -1.21 -12.99
CA ALA A 318 -8.25 -0.98 -13.25
C ALA A 318 -7.82 -1.30 -14.70
N PHE A 319 -8.46 -2.29 -15.35
CA PHE A 319 -8.17 -2.65 -16.75
C PHE A 319 -9.00 -1.86 -17.76
N HIS A 320 -9.89 -0.98 -17.30
CA HIS A 320 -10.79 -0.14 -18.10
C HIS A 320 -10.98 1.20 -17.43
N LEU A 321 -9.93 2.03 -17.45
CA LEU A 321 -9.96 3.38 -16.89
C LEU A 321 -10.84 4.30 -17.74
N ASP A 322 -11.25 5.42 -17.18
CA ASP A 322 -12.07 6.42 -17.89
C ASP A 322 -11.20 7.48 -18.57
N GLY A 323 -9.94 7.62 -18.15
CA GLY A 323 -8.95 8.55 -18.68
C GLY A 323 -8.21 8.02 -19.92
N PRO A 324 -7.34 8.83 -20.53
CA PRO A 324 -6.68 8.52 -21.81
C PRO A 324 -5.62 7.41 -21.72
N THR A 325 -5.20 6.99 -20.53
CA THR A 325 -4.24 5.89 -20.35
C THR A 325 -4.89 4.51 -20.41
N ASP A 326 -6.21 4.44 -20.44
CA ASP A 326 -7.08 3.27 -20.64
C ASP A 326 -6.94 2.14 -19.61
N CYS A 327 -5.76 1.90 -19.06
CA CYS A 327 -5.47 0.72 -18.24
C CYS A 327 -4.39 1.02 -17.20
N ALA A 328 -4.48 0.41 -16.02
CA ALA A 328 -3.39 0.41 -15.06
C ALA A 328 -2.13 -0.23 -15.66
N SER A 329 -0.97 0.38 -15.44
CA SER A 329 0.31 0.00 -16.06
C SER A 329 0.81 -1.38 -15.62
N ALA A 330 0.49 -1.76 -14.38
CA ALA A 330 0.99 -3.00 -13.79
C ALA A 330 -0.03 -3.61 -12.82
N VAL A 331 0.13 -4.90 -12.56
CA VAL A 331 -0.63 -5.64 -11.55
C VAL A 331 0.31 -6.51 -10.72
N MET A 332 0.04 -6.60 -9.42
CA MET A 332 0.79 -7.44 -8.49
C MET A 332 -0.10 -8.58 -7.99
N PRO A 333 0.21 -9.85 -8.33
CA PRO A 333 -0.43 -11.00 -7.70
C PRO A 333 -0.01 -11.12 -6.23
N TYR A 334 -0.98 -11.40 -5.35
CA TYR A 334 -0.74 -11.54 -3.92
C TYR A 334 0.02 -12.82 -3.55
N TYR A 335 0.59 -12.85 -2.36
CA TYR A 335 1.27 -14.02 -1.80
C TYR A 335 0.37 -15.26 -1.70
N THR A 336 -0.94 -15.05 -1.47
CA THR A 336 -1.88 -16.11 -1.13
C THR A 336 -1.92 -17.24 -2.14
N VAL A 337 -2.26 -18.42 -1.63
CA VAL A 337 -2.82 -19.53 -2.39
C VAL A 337 -4.33 -19.33 -2.46
N SER A 338 -4.90 -19.00 -3.60
CA SER A 338 -6.35 -18.97 -3.81
C SER A 338 -6.89 -20.40 -3.83
N TYR A 339 -7.26 -20.89 -2.65
CA TYR A 339 -7.52 -22.31 -2.38
C TYR A 339 -8.73 -22.84 -3.15
N GLY A 340 -8.52 -23.92 -3.89
CA GLY A 340 -9.57 -24.59 -4.65
C GLY A 340 -10.15 -23.79 -5.81
N VAL A 341 -9.53 -22.67 -6.23
CA VAL A 341 -9.99 -21.84 -7.36
C VAL A 341 -9.60 -22.47 -8.70
N ASP A 342 -8.41 -23.03 -8.82
CA ASP A 342 -7.95 -23.70 -10.05
C ASP A 342 -8.64 -25.05 -10.26
N LYS A 343 -9.87 -25.00 -10.76
CA LYS A 343 -10.65 -26.21 -11.10
C LYS A 343 -10.09 -26.95 -12.31
N LYS A 344 -9.29 -26.27 -13.16
CA LYS A 344 -8.74 -26.85 -14.39
C LYS A 344 -7.59 -27.81 -14.10
N ASN A 345 -6.64 -27.37 -13.27
CA ASN A 345 -5.41 -28.12 -12.99
C ASN A 345 -5.41 -28.75 -11.58
N GLY A 346 -6.36 -28.33 -10.72
CA GLY A 346 -6.46 -28.80 -9.32
C GLY A 346 -5.28 -28.41 -8.44
N LYS A 347 -4.54 -27.36 -8.80
CA LYS A 347 -3.33 -26.93 -8.10
C LYS A 347 -3.62 -25.83 -7.08
N ASN A 348 -3.07 -25.96 -5.89
CA ASN A 348 -3.08 -24.95 -4.86
C ASN A 348 -1.64 -24.44 -4.68
N VAL A 349 -1.28 -23.38 -5.41
CA VAL A 349 0.04 -22.73 -5.39
C VAL A 349 -0.13 -21.22 -5.23
N GLY A 350 0.92 -20.53 -4.78
CA GLY A 350 0.90 -19.07 -4.70
C GLY A 350 0.44 -18.42 -6.00
N ASN A 351 -0.31 -17.32 -5.90
CA ASN A 351 -1.01 -16.74 -7.05
C ASN A 351 -0.10 -16.44 -8.24
N SER A 352 1.14 -15.97 -8.01
CA SER A 352 2.13 -15.73 -9.07
C SER A 352 2.58 -17.00 -9.82
N TYR A 353 2.40 -18.17 -9.21
CA TYR A 353 2.77 -19.48 -9.80
C TYR A 353 1.58 -20.19 -10.46
N SER A 354 0.38 -19.67 -10.29
CA SER A 354 -0.83 -20.30 -10.81
C SER A 354 -0.98 -20.07 -12.32
N GLU A 355 -0.87 -21.15 -13.11
CA GLU A 355 -1.15 -21.09 -14.54
C GLU A 355 -2.57 -20.58 -14.81
N TYR A 356 -3.55 -21.02 -14.01
CA TYR A 356 -4.93 -20.60 -14.15
C TYR A 356 -5.10 -19.10 -13.90
N LEU A 357 -4.56 -18.57 -12.78
CA LEU A 357 -4.77 -17.16 -12.40
C LEU A 357 -4.00 -16.18 -13.30
N ILE A 358 -2.77 -16.53 -13.69
CA ILE A 358 -1.92 -15.63 -14.49
C ILE A 358 -2.15 -15.86 -15.98
N LYS A 359 -1.97 -17.08 -16.47
CA LYS A 359 -2.02 -17.35 -17.91
C LYS A 359 -3.43 -17.39 -18.46
N ASP A 360 -4.31 -18.18 -17.82
CA ASP A 360 -5.66 -18.42 -18.36
C ASP A 360 -6.59 -17.22 -18.07
N LEU A 361 -6.61 -16.68 -16.84
CA LEU A 361 -7.48 -15.56 -16.49
C LEU A 361 -6.85 -14.22 -16.89
N LEU A 362 -5.75 -13.82 -16.24
CA LEU A 362 -5.21 -12.47 -16.37
C LEU A 362 -4.75 -12.18 -17.81
N ARG A 363 -3.92 -13.05 -18.38
CA ARG A 363 -3.39 -12.90 -19.75
C ARG A 363 -4.35 -13.36 -20.83
N GLY A 364 -5.12 -14.45 -20.59
CA GLY A 364 -5.99 -15.06 -21.58
C GLY A 364 -7.39 -14.44 -21.61
N LYS A 365 -8.18 -14.60 -20.52
CA LYS A 365 -9.58 -14.17 -20.49
C LYS A 365 -9.71 -12.63 -20.46
N TYR A 366 -8.88 -11.96 -19.66
CA TYR A 366 -8.94 -10.51 -19.45
C TYR A 366 -7.93 -9.73 -20.29
N GLU A 367 -7.07 -10.40 -21.04
CA GLU A 367 -6.13 -9.83 -22.02
C GLU A 367 -5.26 -8.69 -21.45
N PHE A 368 -4.96 -8.71 -20.15
CA PHE A 368 -4.13 -7.69 -19.51
C PHE A 368 -2.73 -7.66 -20.16
N LYS A 369 -2.34 -6.50 -20.70
CA LYS A 369 -1.10 -6.31 -21.47
C LYS A 369 0.03 -5.67 -20.65
N GLY A 370 -0.28 -5.05 -19.52
CA GLY A 370 0.70 -4.40 -18.66
C GLY A 370 1.65 -5.38 -17.96
N ILE A 371 2.48 -4.84 -17.08
CA ILE A 371 3.45 -5.62 -16.29
C ILE A 371 2.71 -6.49 -15.27
N VAL A 372 3.12 -7.75 -15.13
CA VAL A 372 2.81 -8.59 -13.97
C VAL A 372 4.08 -8.70 -13.13
N CYS A 373 4.08 -8.00 -11.99
CA CYS A 373 5.17 -8.01 -11.01
C CYS A 373 4.76 -8.88 -9.81
N THR A 374 5.58 -9.83 -9.41
CA THR A 374 5.31 -10.62 -8.19
C THR A 374 5.29 -9.71 -6.97
N ASP A 375 4.62 -10.15 -5.93
CA ASP A 375 4.85 -9.62 -4.59
C ASP A 375 6.26 -10.00 -4.10
N TRP A 376 6.72 -9.43 -2.98
CA TRP A 376 8.14 -9.42 -2.60
C TRP A 376 8.64 -10.75 -2.03
N GLY A 377 9.79 -11.21 -2.54
CA GLY A 377 10.53 -12.35 -1.99
C GLY A 377 9.83 -13.69 -2.14
N ILE A 378 9.07 -13.93 -3.20
CA ILE A 378 8.36 -15.22 -3.38
C ILE A 378 9.26 -16.33 -3.89
N THR A 379 10.39 -16.02 -4.56
CA THR A 379 11.23 -17.04 -5.21
C THR A 379 12.29 -17.67 -4.31
N GLN A 380 12.62 -16.99 -3.21
CA GLN A 380 13.62 -17.46 -2.24
C GLN A 380 13.18 -18.73 -1.51
N ASP A 381 14.12 -19.43 -0.87
CA ASP A 381 13.82 -20.63 -0.09
C ASP A 381 12.97 -20.33 1.13
N PRO A 382 12.06 -21.26 1.52
CA PRO A 382 11.11 -20.98 2.58
C PRO A 382 11.78 -20.91 3.95
N GLU A 383 11.23 -20.07 4.83
CA GLU A 383 11.61 -20.03 6.23
C GLU A 383 11.33 -21.36 6.94
N LYS A 384 12.11 -21.63 7.99
CA LYS A 384 11.99 -22.88 8.76
C LYS A 384 10.77 -22.91 9.68
N THR A 385 10.28 -21.74 10.08
CA THR A 385 9.16 -21.62 11.03
C THR A 385 7.92 -21.06 10.32
N ILE A 386 6.74 -21.44 10.81
CA ILE A 386 5.47 -20.98 10.26
C ILE A 386 5.21 -19.48 10.52
N GLU A 387 5.81 -18.91 11.56
CA GLU A 387 5.77 -17.49 11.89
C GLU A 387 6.83 -16.66 11.14
N GLY A 388 7.76 -17.32 10.42
CA GLY A 388 8.84 -16.63 9.73
C GLY A 388 8.33 -15.62 8.70
N PHE A 389 8.96 -14.46 8.71
CA PHE A 389 8.76 -13.44 7.69
C PHE A 389 9.84 -13.60 6.61
N GLY A 390 9.65 -14.54 5.71
CA GLY A 390 10.62 -14.90 4.70
C GLY A 390 9.98 -15.17 3.36
N SER A 391 10.53 -16.11 2.62
CA SER A 391 10.00 -16.47 1.31
C SER A 391 8.61 -17.06 1.38
N ARG A 392 7.78 -16.65 0.43
CA ARG A 392 6.39 -17.07 0.25
C ARG A 392 6.22 -17.92 -1.00
N CYS A 393 7.15 -18.89 -1.21
CA CYS A 393 7.10 -19.85 -2.32
C CYS A 393 6.05 -20.96 -2.08
N TYR A 394 4.82 -20.53 -1.71
CA TYR A 394 3.75 -21.44 -1.32
C TYR A 394 3.37 -22.42 -2.42
N GLY A 395 3.38 -23.71 -2.09
CA GLY A 395 3.05 -24.81 -2.99
C GLY A 395 4.12 -25.17 -4.02
N VAL A 396 5.27 -24.47 -4.03
CA VAL A 396 6.42 -24.74 -4.93
C VAL A 396 7.77 -24.80 -4.19
N GLN A 397 7.72 -25.03 -2.89
CA GLN A 397 8.89 -25.03 -2.02
C GLN A 397 9.94 -26.11 -2.36
N ASP A 398 9.53 -27.19 -3.03
CA ASP A 398 10.40 -28.28 -3.45
C ASP A 398 11.19 -27.98 -4.74
N MET A 399 10.86 -26.86 -5.43
CA MET A 399 11.56 -26.40 -6.61
C MET A 399 12.79 -25.58 -6.22
N THR A 400 13.80 -25.54 -7.08
CA THR A 400 14.89 -24.55 -6.98
C THR A 400 14.39 -23.16 -7.29
N GLU A 401 15.11 -22.11 -6.89
CA GLU A 401 14.74 -20.73 -7.19
C GLU A 401 14.62 -20.49 -8.70
N ALA A 402 15.54 -21.01 -9.50
CA ALA A 402 15.49 -20.92 -10.96
C ALA A 402 14.25 -21.61 -11.56
N GLU A 403 13.84 -22.76 -11.02
CA GLU A 403 12.61 -23.45 -11.46
C GLU A 403 11.35 -22.66 -11.08
N ARG A 404 11.33 -22.01 -9.91
CA ARG A 404 10.26 -21.09 -9.48
C ARG A 404 10.16 -19.89 -10.43
N CYS A 405 11.31 -19.28 -10.76
CA CYS A 405 11.38 -18.19 -11.75
C CYS A 405 10.85 -18.66 -13.12
N LEU A 406 11.29 -19.80 -13.62
CA LEU A 406 10.85 -20.36 -14.90
C LEU A 406 9.33 -20.60 -14.92
N LEU A 407 8.77 -21.16 -13.84
CA LEU A 407 7.33 -21.40 -13.74
C LEU A 407 6.56 -20.09 -13.80
N ALA A 408 6.97 -19.06 -13.05
CA ALA A 408 6.33 -17.75 -13.07
C ALA A 408 6.44 -17.08 -14.45
N ILE A 409 7.64 -17.07 -15.06
CA ILE A 409 7.89 -16.50 -16.40
C ILE A 409 7.00 -17.17 -17.45
N THR A 410 6.95 -18.49 -17.47
CA THR A 410 6.15 -19.23 -18.46
C THR A 410 4.66 -19.08 -18.29
N ASN A 411 4.19 -18.74 -17.08
CA ASN A 411 2.80 -18.40 -16.80
C ASN A 411 2.44 -16.95 -17.18
N GLY A 412 3.42 -16.07 -17.37
CA GLY A 412 3.16 -14.70 -17.85
C GLY A 412 3.57 -13.59 -16.87
N VAL A 413 4.33 -13.91 -15.81
CA VAL A 413 4.97 -12.93 -14.91
C VAL A 413 6.15 -12.27 -15.66
N ASP A 414 6.30 -10.95 -15.49
CA ASP A 414 7.33 -10.16 -16.16
C ASP A 414 8.41 -9.66 -15.19
N GLN A 415 8.12 -9.58 -13.89
CA GLN A 415 9.00 -8.95 -12.92
C GLN A 415 8.93 -9.62 -11.55
N PHE A 416 10.04 -9.63 -10.82
CA PHE A 416 10.21 -10.28 -9.53
C PHE A 416 10.51 -9.24 -8.43
N GLY A 417 9.56 -9.04 -7.52
CA GLY A 417 9.68 -8.11 -6.41
C GLY A 417 10.61 -8.61 -5.30
N GLY A 418 11.43 -7.70 -4.77
CA GLY A 418 12.33 -7.98 -3.63
C GLY A 418 13.54 -8.86 -3.96
N ASN A 419 13.91 -8.96 -5.23
CA ASN A 419 15.04 -9.73 -5.70
C ASN A 419 16.15 -8.79 -6.22
N SER A 420 17.39 -9.11 -5.88
CA SER A 420 18.58 -8.33 -6.28
C SER A 420 19.62 -9.13 -7.04
N GLU A 421 19.40 -10.40 -7.31
CA GLU A 421 20.32 -11.29 -8.01
C GLU A 421 19.72 -11.79 -9.33
N SER A 422 20.38 -11.53 -10.46
CA SER A 422 19.93 -11.92 -11.80
C SER A 422 20.19 -13.39 -12.13
N GLY A 423 21.12 -14.01 -11.40
CA GLY A 423 21.55 -15.40 -11.62
C GLY A 423 20.41 -16.42 -11.72
N PRO A 424 19.42 -16.44 -10.79
CA PRO A 424 18.29 -17.37 -10.86
C PRO A 424 17.43 -17.19 -12.12
N ILE A 425 17.27 -15.97 -12.64
CA ILE A 425 16.50 -15.71 -13.87
C ILE A 425 17.30 -16.17 -15.11
N VAL A 426 18.60 -15.91 -15.14
CA VAL A 426 19.50 -16.41 -16.22
C VAL A 426 19.51 -17.93 -16.28
N GLU A 427 19.55 -18.60 -15.11
CA GLU A 427 19.48 -20.06 -15.04
C GLU A 427 18.07 -20.57 -15.45
N ALA A 428 17.01 -19.88 -15.05
CA ALA A 428 15.65 -20.16 -15.53
C ALA A 428 15.54 -20.11 -17.07
N TYR A 429 16.19 -19.12 -17.69
CA TYR A 429 16.26 -19.04 -19.14
C TYR A 429 16.93 -20.28 -19.75
N LYS A 430 18.08 -20.72 -19.23
CA LYS A 430 18.80 -21.91 -19.72
C LYS A 430 17.95 -23.19 -19.61
N ILE A 431 17.35 -23.41 -18.43
CA ILE A 431 16.43 -24.55 -18.20
C ILE A 431 15.26 -24.46 -19.19
N GLY A 432 14.72 -23.26 -19.38
CA GLY A 432 13.62 -23.01 -20.32
C GLY A 432 14.00 -23.29 -21.78
N CYS A 433 15.22 -22.93 -22.20
CA CYS A 433 15.73 -23.24 -23.54
C CYS A 433 15.79 -24.75 -23.81
N GLU A 434 16.24 -25.52 -22.84
CA GLU A 434 16.26 -26.99 -22.94
C GLU A 434 14.86 -27.58 -23.08
N LYS A 435 13.87 -26.98 -22.36
CA LYS A 435 12.51 -27.51 -22.27
C LYS A 435 11.59 -27.02 -23.39
N TYR A 436 11.70 -25.77 -23.80
CA TYR A 436 10.78 -25.11 -24.75
C TYR A 436 11.44 -24.63 -26.05
N GLY A 437 12.77 -24.66 -26.12
CA GLY A 437 13.57 -24.16 -27.25
C GLY A 437 14.00 -22.70 -27.04
N GLU A 438 15.23 -22.39 -27.48
CA GLU A 438 15.90 -21.10 -27.33
C GLU A 438 15.06 -19.93 -27.88
N LYS A 439 14.52 -20.09 -29.09
CA LYS A 439 13.73 -19.06 -29.76
C LYS A 439 12.50 -18.68 -28.91
N ALA A 440 11.75 -19.65 -28.41
CA ALA A 440 10.54 -19.41 -27.64
C ALA A 440 10.88 -18.72 -26.32
N MET A 441 11.96 -19.11 -25.66
CA MET A 441 12.38 -18.47 -24.41
C MET A 441 12.92 -17.06 -24.66
N ARG A 442 13.68 -16.84 -25.71
CA ARG A 442 14.15 -15.49 -26.09
C ARG A 442 12.98 -14.54 -26.35
N GLU A 443 12.01 -14.95 -27.16
CA GLU A 443 10.79 -14.17 -27.42
C GLU A 443 10.00 -13.87 -26.13
N ARG A 444 9.94 -14.83 -25.19
CA ARG A 444 9.26 -14.63 -23.91
C ARG A 444 10.00 -13.61 -23.03
N MET A 445 11.33 -13.65 -22.98
CA MET A 445 12.15 -12.70 -22.23
C MET A 445 12.05 -11.30 -22.84
N GLU A 446 12.15 -11.17 -24.15
CA GLU A 446 11.99 -9.89 -24.87
C GLU A 446 10.61 -9.27 -24.65
N LEU A 447 9.55 -10.09 -24.55
CA LEU A 447 8.21 -9.59 -24.23
C LEU A 447 8.13 -8.97 -22.82
N SER A 448 8.79 -9.58 -21.84
CA SER A 448 8.89 -8.99 -20.50
C SER A 448 9.68 -7.67 -20.53
N ALA A 449 10.85 -7.67 -21.18
CA ALA A 449 11.66 -6.46 -21.32
C ALA A 449 10.86 -5.33 -22.01
N LYS A 450 10.15 -5.64 -23.10
CA LYS A 450 9.30 -4.67 -23.80
C LYS A 450 8.27 -4.02 -22.84
N ARG A 451 7.53 -4.82 -22.06
CA ARG A 451 6.53 -4.32 -21.11
C ARG A 451 7.14 -3.41 -20.05
N LEU A 452 8.28 -3.80 -19.49
CA LEU A 452 9.01 -3.04 -18.49
C LEU A 452 9.52 -1.70 -19.03
N LEU A 453 10.06 -1.71 -20.25
CA LEU A 453 10.56 -0.52 -20.93
C LEU A 453 9.45 0.48 -21.29
N ILE A 454 8.25 0.01 -21.70
CA ILE A 454 7.11 0.87 -21.99
C ILE A 454 6.80 1.79 -20.79
N ASN A 455 6.78 1.27 -19.57
CA ASN A 455 6.50 2.07 -18.38
C ASN A 455 7.57 3.15 -18.10
N ILE A 456 8.82 2.88 -18.50
CA ILE A 456 9.91 3.87 -18.39
C ILE A 456 9.75 4.95 -19.47
N PHE A 457 9.34 4.58 -20.69
CA PHE A 457 9.04 5.52 -21.78
C PHE A 457 7.83 6.40 -21.46
N HIS A 458 6.74 5.83 -20.95
CA HIS A 458 5.52 6.55 -20.56
C HIS A 458 5.79 7.74 -19.63
N CYS A 459 6.74 7.60 -18.73
CA CYS A 459 7.12 8.67 -17.79
C CYS A 459 8.14 9.67 -18.38
N GLY A 460 8.54 9.54 -19.65
CA GLY A 460 9.49 10.44 -20.32
C GLY A 460 10.92 10.38 -19.79
N LEU A 461 11.30 9.29 -19.08
CA LEU A 461 12.60 9.19 -18.42
C LEU A 461 13.76 9.07 -19.41
N PHE A 462 13.56 8.49 -20.59
CA PHE A 462 14.58 8.43 -21.63
C PHE A 462 14.95 9.83 -22.15
N GLU A 463 14.01 10.76 -22.16
CA GLU A 463 14.22 12.13 -22.59
C GLU A 463 14.81 13.00 -21.50
N ASP A 464 14.10 13.16 -20.37
CA ASP A 464 14.53 14.03 -19.25
C ASP A 464 14.30 13.37 -17.89
N PRO A 465 15.24 12.57 -17.37
CA PRO A 465 15.11 11.89 -16.09
C PRO A 465 15.52 12.76 -14.88
N TYR A 466 16.00 13.98 -15.11
CA TYR A 466 16.65 14.80 -14.08
C TYR A 466 15.71 15.79 -13.40
N LEU A 467 15.85 15.87 -12.10
CA LEU A 467 15.11 16.77 -11.22
C LEU A 467 15.93 18.02 -10.85
N ASP A 468 15.21 19.10 -10.56
CA ASP A 468 15.78 20.26 -9.88
C ASP A 468 15.46 20.15 -8.38
N PRO A 469 16.46 19.95 -7.48
CA PRO A 469 16.20 19.75 -6.06
C PRO A 469 15.49 20.93 -5.38
N GLU A 470 15.74 22.18 -5.84
CA GLU A 470 15.06 23.35 -5.29
C GLU A 470 13.57 23.41 -5.69
N GLU A 471 13.24 22.97 -6.89
CA GLU A 471 11.83 22.86 -7.34
C GLU A 471 11.14 21.67 -6.66
N SER A 472 11.82 20.55 -6.49
CA SER A 472 11.31 19.40 -5.73
C SER A 472 10.87 19.80 -4.31
N ALA A 473 11.68 20.56 -3.60
CA ALA A 473 11.35 21.06 -2.27
C ALA A 473 10.15 22.02 -2.22
N LYS A 474 9.85 22.69 -3.33
CA LYS A 474 8.67 23.58 -3.42
C LYS A 474 7.38 22.83 -3.73
N ILE A 475 7.48 21.68 -4.41
CA ILE A 475 6.33 20.88 -4.84
C ILE A 475 5.87 19.97 -3.72
N VAL A 476 6.81 19.19 -3.15
CA VAL A 476 6.51 18.21 -2.11
C VAL A 476 6.01 18.91 -0.86
N GLY A 477 4.81 18.55 -0.39
CA GLY A 477 4.20 19.14 0.79
C GLY A 477 3.82 20.63 0.63
N CYS A 478 3.60 21.10 -0.60
CA CYS A 478 3.19 22.48 -0.80
C CYS A 478 1.84 22.77 -0.11
N GLU A 479 1.59 24.05 0.20
CA GLU A 479 0.41 24.49 0.95
C GLU A 479 -0.91 23.99 0.31
N GLU A 480 -0.98 23.99 -1.01
CA GLU A 480 -2.16 23.54 -1.75
C GLU A 480 -2.44 22.06 -1.52
N PHE A 481 -1.43 21.19 -1.68
CA PHE A 481 -1.59 19.74 -1.51
C PHE A 481 -1.86 19.37 -0.04
N CYS A 482 -1.17 20.03 0.89
CA CYS A 482 -1.43 19.87 2.31
C CYS A 482 -2.87 20.28 2.69
N ARG A 483 -3.40 21.34 2.10
CA ARG A 483 -4.77 21.77 2.31
C ARG A 483 -5.78 20.77 1.76
N HIS A 484 -5.59 20.26 0.52
CA HIS A 484 -6.45 19.23 -0.05
C HIS A 484 -6.46 17.96 0.81
N GLY A 485 -5.27 17.51 1.26
CA GLY A 485 -5.14 16.35 2.13
C GLY A 485 -5.85 16.55 3.48
N TYR A 486 -5.72 17.73 4.05
CA TYR A 486 -6.39 18.05 5.33
C TYR A 486 -7.92 18.10 5.18
N GLU A 487 -8.43 18.68 4.11
CA GLU A 487 -9.86 18.69 3.79
C GLU A 487 -10.39 17.26 3.58
N ALA A 488 -9.62 16.40 2.90
CA ALA A 488 -9.95 14.98 2.74
C ALA A 488 -9.98 14.22 4.07
N GLN A 489 -9.00 14.47 4.96
CA GLN A 489 -8.99 13.90 6.31
C GLN A 489 -10.26 14.30 7.08
N GLN A 490 -10.65 15.56 7.08
CA GLN A 490 -11.88 16.02 7.73
C GLN A 490 -13.12 15.35 7.14
N LYS A 491 -13.19 15.23 5.81
CA LYS A 491 -14.31 14.64 5.09
C LYS A 491 -14.45 13.13 5.35
N SER A 492 -13.37 12.42 5.63
CA SER A 492 -13.36 10.98 5.90
C SER A 492 -13.82 10.61 7.31
N ILE A 493 -13.89 11.57 8.24
CA ILE A 493 -14.27 11.31 9.62
C ILE A 493 -15.77 11.03 9.73
N VAL A 494 -16.12 9.92 10.39
CA VAL A 494 -17.49 9.47 10.58
C VAL A 494 -17.93 9.73 12.02
N LEU A 495 -18.99 10.50 12.19
CA LEU A 495 -19.66 10.62 13.48
C LEU A 495 -20.69 9.47 13.60
N LEU A 496 -20.45 8.53 14.52
CA LEU A 496 -21.30 7.36 14.73
C LEU A 496 -22.41 7.62 15.74
N LYS A 497 -22.09 8.35 16.82
CA LYS A 497 -23.02 8.67 17.89
C LYS A 497 -22.84 10.12 18.32
N ASN A 498 -23.96 10.80 18.61
CA ASN A 498 -23.97 12.15 19.16
C ASN A 498 -25.20 12.34 20.07
N SER A 499 -25.14 11.80 21.29
CA SER A 499 -26.26 11.70 22.18
C SER A 499 -26.75 13.08 22.69
N ALA A 500 -28.07 13.22 22.75
CA ALA A 500 -28.69 14.37 23.37
C ALA A 500 -28.70 14.32 24.91
N LYS A 501 -28.39 13.19 25.53
CA LYS A 501 -28.52 12.95 26.97
C LYS A 501 -27.75 13.93 27.84
N ARG A 502 -26.56 14.33 27.43
CA ARG A 502 -25.68 15.29 28.13
C ARG A 502 -25.36 16.51 27.25
N ALA A 503 -26.16 16.74 26.23
CA ALA A 503 -26.00 17.87 25.33
C ALA A 503 -26.22 19.21 26.05
N PRO A 504 -25.47 20.27 25.75
CA PRO A 504 -25.76 21.60 26.18
C PRO A 504 -27.15 22.06 25.72
N GLU A 505 -27.80 22.94 26.51
CA GLU A 505 -29.11 23.51 26.16
C GLU A 505 -29.09 24.12 24.74
N GLY A 506 -30.04 23.72 23.91
CA GLY A 506 -30.19 24.17 22.54
C GLY A 506 -29.37 23.42 21.50
N GLN A 507 -28.54 22.41 21.89
CA GLN A 507 -27.86 21.51 20.98
C GLN A 507 -28.60 20.18 20.83
N LYS A 508 -28.48 19.54 19.65
CA LYS A 508 -29.10 18.23 19.38
C LYS A 508 -28.29 17.05 19.92
N GLY A 509 -26.98 17.25 20.16
CA GLY A 509 -26.06 16.29 20.73
C GLY A 509 -24.94 16.99 21.52
N VAL A 510 -24.04 16.21 22.10
CA VAL A 510 -22.91 16.75 22.87
C VAL A 510 -21.89 17.45 22.00
N LEU A 511 -21.78 17.05 20.73
CA LEU A 511 -20.95 17.71 19.73
C LEU A 511 -21.75 18.70 18.88
N PRO A 512 -21.12 19.81 18.44
CA PRO A 512 -19.73 20.19 18.70
C PRO A 512 -19.53 20.72 20.11
N LEU A 513 -18.34 20.48 20.70
CA LEU A 513 -17.97 21.04 21.99
C LEU A 513 -17.72 22.56 21.90
N LYS A 514 -18.03 23.28 22.95
CA LYS A 514 -17.64 24.69 23.08
C LYS A 514 -16.13 24.81 23.27
N LYS A 515 -15.54 25.86 22.74
CA LYS A 515 -14.10 26.17 22.96
C LYS A 515 -13.90 26.65 24.42
N GLY A 516 -12.68 26.44 24.91
CA GLY A 516 -12.28 26.92 26.25
C GLY A 516 -12.62 25.97 27.40
N LEU A 517 -13.12 24.76 27.12
CA LEU A 517 -13.38 23.75 28.15
C LEU A 517 -12.08 23.20 28.74
N LYS A 518 -12.16 22.67 29.93
CA LYS A 518 -11.14 21.82 30.56
C LYS A 518 -11.35 20.39 30.08
N VAL A 519 -10.33 19.84 29.43
CA VAL A 519 -10.37 18.55 28.72
C VAL A 519 -9.43 17.56 29.38
N TYR A 520 -9.97 16.43 29.82
CA TYR A 520 -9.16 15.29 30.24
C TYR A 520 -8.92 14.35 29.09
N ILE A 521 -7.66 13.93 28.91
CA ILE A 521 -7.23 13.00 27.85
C ILE A 521 -6.33 11.95 28.52
N PRO A 522 -6.81 10.70 28.72
CA PRO A 522 -6.01 9.65 29.33
C PRO A 522 -4.89 9.17 28.41
N GLU A 523 -3.78 8.73 29.00
CA GLU A 523 -2.75 7.97 28.29
C GLU A 523 -3.26 6.58 27.91
N ARG A 524 -2.78 6.06 26.80
CA ARG A 524 -3.07 4.69 26.35
C ARG A 524 -2.00 3.73 26.88
N LYS A 525 -2.42 2.56 27.34
CA LYS A 525 -1.55 1.46 27.77
C LYS A 525 -1.72 0.30 26.80
N ILE A 526 -0.62 -0.14 26.22
CA ILE A 526 -0.58 -1.22 25.24
C ILE A 526 0.27 -2.35 25.82
N GLY A 527 -0.29 -3.53 25.90
CA GLY A 527 0.39 -4.73 26.39
C GLY A 527 1.49 -5.21 25.43
N PRO A 528 2.25 -6.24 25.84
CA PRO A 528 3.25 -6.85 24.96
C PRO A 528 2.62 -7.35 23.67
N SER A 529 3.27 -7.09 22.54
CA SER A 529 2.76 -7.41 21.21
C SER A 529 3.89 -7.88 20.29
N LYS A 530 3.56 -8.20 19.05
CA LYS A 530 4.55 -8.50 18.02
C LYS A 530 4.45 -7.47 16.90
N ALA A 531 5.60 -6.91 16.51
CA ALA A 531 5.72 -6.07 15.33
C ALA A 531 5.49 -6.88 14.04
N PHE A 532 5.40 -6.20 12.91
CA PHE A 532 5.18 -6.81 11.60
C PHE A 532 6.18 -7.94 11.28
N PHE A 533 7.46 -7.78 11.57
CA PHE A 533 8.46 -8.85 11.42
C PHE A 533 8.46 -9.89 12.55
N ARG A 534 7.39 -10.00 13.32
CA ARG A 534 7.26 -10.89 14.48
C ARG A 534 8.29 -10.64 15.59
N ILE A 535 8.82 -9.42 15.65
CA ILE A 535 9.70 -8.96 16.72
C ILE A 535 8.84 -8.65 17.93
N ASP A 536 9.25 -9.18 19.11
CA ASP A 536 8.55 -8.91 20.36
C ASP A 536 8.69 -7.43 20.77
N LEU A 537 7.57 -6.79 21.01
CA LEU A 537 7.48 -5.42 21.50
C LEU A 537 7.06 -5.45 22.97
N PRO A 538 7.78 -4.75 23.86
CA PRO A 538 7.41 -4.63 25.27
C PRO A 538 6.11 -3.82 25.44
N ALA A 539 5.48 -3.96 26.59
CA ALA A 539 4.39 -3.08 26.98
C ALA A 539 4.83 -1.60 26.95
N LYS A 540 3.97 -0.72 26.48
CA LYS A 540 4.23 0.72 26.42
C LYS A 540 3.03 1.54 26.93
N THR A 541 3.34 2.76 27.34
CA THR A 541 2.34 3.81 27.58
C THR A 541 2.61 4.93 26.58
N GLU A 542 1.56 5.47 25.99
CA GLU A 542 1.69 6.56 25.01
C GLU A 542 0.66 7.66 25.28
N ASP A 543 1.08 8.90 25.08
CA ASP A 543 0.18 10.04 25.04
C ASP A 543 -0.47 10.12 23.66
N PRO A 544 -1.81 10.01 23.53
CA PRO A 544 -2.48 10.10 22.23
C PRO A 544 -2.43 11.51 21.62
N LEU A 545 -2.02 12.52 22.38
CA LEU A 545 -1.87 13.90 21.93
C LEU A 545 -0.54 14.49 22.46
N PRO A 546 0.61 14.00 21.97
CA PRO A 546 1.94 14.35 22.51
C PRO A 546 2.28 15.84 22.38
N ASP A 547 1.79 16.51 21.34
CA ASP A 547 1.98 17.97 21.10
C ASP A 547 1.06 18.81 22.02
N GLY A 548 0.25 18.17 22.87
CA GLY A 548 -0.71 18.81 23.74
C GLY A 548 -1.99 19.28 23.04
N LEU A 549 -2.98 19.68 23.80
CA LEU A 549 -4.21 20.26 23.27
C LEU A 549 -4.00 21.72 22.88
N PRO A 550 -4.15 22.11 21.59
CA PRO A 550 -4.01 23.50 21.18
C PRO A 550 -4.99 24.41 21.94
N SER A 551 -4.47 25.54 22.44
CA SER A 551 -5.23 26.50 23.26
C SER A 551 -6.50 27.06 22.58
N LYS A 552 -6.55 27.01 21.25
CA LYS A 552 -7.75 27.39 20.46
C LYS A 552 -8.97 26.51 20.77
N TYR A 553 -8.78 25.29 21.28
CA TYR A 553 -9.85 24.35 21.62
C TYR A 553 -10.19 24.38 23.12
N GLY A 554 -9.19 24.31 23.99
CA GLY A 554 -9.40 24.23 25.42
C GLY A 554 -8.11 24.11 26.22
N THR A 555 -8.24 23.69 27.48
CA THR A 555 -7.10 23.46 28.37
C THR A 555 -7.10 22.00 28.83
N ARG A 556 -6.02 21.27 28.56
CA ARG A 556 -5.82 19.91 29.05
C ARG A 556 -5.59 19.93 30.55
N VAL A 557 -6.31 19.10 31.31
CA VAL A 557 -6.16 18.92 32.74
C VAL A 557 -5.65 17.53 33.10
N ALA A 558 -5.06 17.42 34.30
CA ALA A 558 -4.38 16.21 34.74
C ALA A 558 -5.31 15.11 35.25
N SER A 559 -6.51 15.48 35.69
CA SER A 559 -7.47 14.52 36.26
C SER A 559 -8.88 14.73 35.72
N PRO A 560 -9.69 13.65 35.65
CA PRO A 560 -11.07 13.72 35.16
C PRO A 560 -11.98 14.57 36.08
N GLU A 561 -11.68 14.68 37.37
CA GLU A 561 -12.45 15.48 38.32
C GLU A 561 -12.42 16.97 37.97
N GLU A 562 -11.27 17.46 37.48
CA GLU A 562 -11.08 18.85 37.10
C GLU A 562 -11.67 19.17 35.71
N ALA A 563 -11.98 18.14 34.91
CA ALA A 563 -12.41 18.31 33.55
C ALA A 563 -13.89 18.66 33.39
N ASP A 564 -14.22 19.34 32.32
CA ASP A 564 -15.58 19.56 31.83
C ASP A 564 -16.02 18.44 30.89
N VAL A 565 -15.06 17.82 30.16
CA VAL A 565 -15.26 16.74 29.20
C VAL A 565 -14.03 15.82 29.15
N ALA A 566 -14.25 14.53 28.89
CA ALA A 566 -13.17 13.60 28.56
C ALA A 566 -13.14 13.28 27.05
N LEU A 567 -11.95 13.34 26.45
CA LEU A 567 -11.68 12.82 25.11
C LEU A 567 -10.83 11.57 25.24
N VAL A 568 -11.40 10.42 24.90
CA VAL A 568 -10.74 9.12 25.01
C VAL A 568 -10.38 8.63 23.61
N PHE A 569 -9.10 8.62 23.32
CA PHE A 569 -8.57 8.07 22.05
C PHE A 569 -8.33 6.58 22.21
N ILE A 570 -8.83 5.80 21.26
CA ILE A 570 -8.68 4.35 21.20
C ILE A 570 -8.29 3.91 19.79
N GLU A 571 -7.84 2.67 19.65
CA GLU A 571 -7.66 2.01 18.36
C GLU A 571 -8.40 0.69 18.33
N SER A 572 -8.75 0.20 17.13
CA SER A 572 -9.36 -1.13 16.96
C SER A 572 -8.64 -2.19 17.81
N PRO A 573 -9.38 -3.14 18.41
CA PRO A 573 -8.77 -4.26 19.13
C PRO A 573 -7.77 -5.00 18.26
N ALA A 574 -6.58 -5.28 18.80
CA ALA A 574 -5.53 -5.96 18.06
C ALA A 574 -4.91 -7.08 18.91
N CYS A 575 -4.67 -8.23 18.30
CA CYS A 575 -4.18 -9.42 18.99
C CYS A 575 -3.21 -10.23 18.11
N ASN A 576 -2.49 -11.18 18.73
CA ASN A 576 -1.62 -12.08 17.99
C ASN A 576 -2.45 -13.26 17.44
N PRO A 577 -2.42 -13.53 16.11
CA PRO A 577 -3.24 -14.56 15.49
C PRO A 577 -2.67 -15.97 15.64
N TYR A 578 -1.43 -16.09 16.12
CA TYR A 578 -0.69 -17.35 16.24
C TYR A 578 0.16 -17.37 17.51
N SER A 579 0.27 -18.55 18.16
CA SER A 579 1.02 -18.74 19.41
C SER A 579 1.90 -19.99 19.33
N THR A 580 3.20 -19.78 19.39
CA THR A 580 4.18 -20.88 19.53
C THR A 580 4.06 -21.59 20.89
N GLU A 581 3.57 -20.90 21.92
CA GLU A 581 3.29 -21.50 23.23
C GLU A 581 2.12 -22.49 23.17
N ASP A 582 1.01 -22.13 22.48
CA ASP A 582 -0.12 -23.05 22.25
C ASP A 582 0.36 -24.31 21.50
N LEU A 583 1.21 -24.13 20.48
CA LEU A 583 1.78 -25.24 19.75
C LEU A 583 2.67 -26.15 20.65
N ALA A 584 3.50 -25.54 21.46
CA ALA A 584 4.37 -26.28 22.41
C ALA A 584 3.57 -27.06 23.46
N ASN A 585 2.38 -26.58 23.81
CA ASN A 585 1.46 -27.23 24.74
C ASN A 585 0.51 -28.27 24.08
N GLY A 586 0.75 -28.61 22.81
CA GLY A 586 0.00 -29.65 22.08
C GLY A 586 -1.23 -29.10 21.31
N GLY A 587 -1.39 -27.78 21.20
CA GLY A 587 -2.34 -27.13 20.30
C GLY A 587 -1.81 -27.09 18.87
N ASN A 588 -2.53 -26.38 17.99
CA ASN A 588 -2.13 -26.17 16.59
C ASN A 588 -1.51 -24.78 16.34
N GLY A 589 -1.35 -23.95 17.38
CA GLY A 589 -0.82 -22.59 17.29
C GLY A 589 -1.83 -21.52 16.87
N TYR A 590 -2.91 -21.85 16.19
CA TYR A 590 -3.91 -20.92 15.68
C TYR A 590 -4.83 -20.40 16.80
N LEU A 591 -4.92 -19.08 16.95
CA LEU A 591 -5.78 -18.40 17.91
C LEU A 591 -6.83 -17.56 17.17
N PRO A 592 -8.01 -17.30 17.76
CA PRO A 592 -8.98 -16.38 17.15
C PRO A 592 -8.39 -14.98 17.02
N ILE A 593 -8.63 -14.31 15.89
CA ILE A 593 -8.41 -12.87 15.75
C ILE A 593 -9.67 -12.21 16.28
N THR A 594 -9.53 -11.46 17.38
CA THR A 594 -10.69 -10.81 18.02
C THR A 594 -10.81 -9.35 17.63
N LEU A 595 -12.04 -8.92 17.35
CA LEU A 595 -12.42 -7.51 17.10
C LEU A 595 -13.09 -6.88 18.35
N GLN A 596 -13.01 -7.55 19.51
CA GLN A 596 -13.40 -7.03 20.82
C GLN A 596 -12.20 -6.93 21.76
N TYR A 597 -12.29 -6.05 22.76
CA TYR A 597 -11.19 -5.81 23.71
C TYR A 597 -11.07 -6.91 24.75
N ARG A 598 -12.19 -7.31 25.35
CA ARG A 598 -12.22 -8.36 26.39
C ARG A 598 -11.92 -9.73 25.80
N PRO A 599 -11.49 -10.68 26.65
CA PRO A 599 -11.20 -12.04 26.21
C PRO A 599 -12.35 -12.62 25.39
N TYR A 600 -12.03 -13.11 24.21
CA TYR A 600 -12.96 -13.79 23.31
C TYR A 600 -12.63 -15.29 23.24
N THR A 601 -13.63 -16.13 23.50
CA THR A 601 -13.56 -17.59 23.26
C THR A 601 -14.39 -17.93 22.03
N ALA A 602 -13.74 -18.48 21.03
CA ALA A 602 -14.34 -18.78 19.72
C ALA A 602 -15.27 -20.02 19.78
N LYS A 603 -16.53 -19.79 20.16
CA LYS A 603 -17.55 -20.86 20.27
C LYS A 603 -18.26 -21.16 18.95
N LYS A 604 -18.24 -20.22 18.01
CA LYS A 604 -18.89 -20.29 16.69
C LYS A 604 -17.93 -20.51 15.53
N ALA A 605 -16.64 -20.53 15.81
CA ALA A 605 -15.63 -20.82 14.78
C ALA A 605 -15.89 -22.19 14.12
N ARG A 606 -15.47 -22.33 12.88
CA ARG A 606 -15.55 -23.60 12.15
C ARG A 606 -14.84 -24.73 12.89
N GLU A 607 -15.48 -25.89 12.97
CA GLU A 607 -14.87 -27.10 13.54
C GLU A 607 -13.69 -27.60 12.70
N VAL A 608 -13.79 -27.43 11.38
CA VAL A 608 -12.76 -27.81 10.42
C VAL A 608 -12.45 -26.60 9.53
N SER A 609 -11.16 -26.24 9.42
CA SER A 609 -10.71 -25.20 8.49
C SER A 609 -10.97 -25.59 7.03
N ILE A 610 -11.21 -24.60 6.17
CA ILE A 610 -11.43 -24.82 4.73
C ILE A 610 -10.14 -25.25 4.06
N ALA A 611 -9.04 -24.57 4.40
CA ALA A 611 -7.71 -24.87 3.90
C ALA A 611 -6.77 -25.25 5.05
N GLY A 612 -5.65 -25.86 4.71
CA GLY A 612 -4.63 -26.21 5.68
C GLY A 612 -3.54 -27.11 5.09
N GLY A 613 -2.60 -27.46 5.94
CA GLY A 613 -1.43 -28.24 5.55
C GLY A 613 -0.31 -27.36 4.97
N ASP A 614 0.69 -27.12 5.78
CA ASP A 614 1.99 -26.60 5.36
C ASP A 614 3.03 -27.67 5.68
N PHE A 615 4.12 -27.73 4.93
CA PHE A 615 5.16 -28.74 5.15
C PHE A 615 5.82 -28.66 6.55
N ARG A 616 5.67 -27.53 7.23
CA ARG A 616 6.12 -27.29 8.61
C ARG A 616 5.10 -27.71 9.67
N GLU A 617 3.88 -28.07 9.27
CA GLU A 617 2.79 -28.53 10.13
C GLU A 617 2.63 -30.04 10.03
N ASN A 618 2.30 -30.70 11.14
CA ASN A 618 1.97 -32.11 11.17
C ASN A 618 0.46 -32.40 11.20
N PHE A 619 -0.35 -31.38 10.86
CA PHE A 619 -1.80 -31.38 10.83
C PHE A 619 -2.30 -30.58 9.63
N THR A 620 -3.57 -30.74 9.27
CA THR A 620 -4.24 -29.97 8.23
C THR A 620 -5.38 -29.10 8.76
N ASN A 621 -5.95 -29.45 9.92
CA ASN A 621 -7.01 -28.65 10.53
C ASN A 621 -6.45 -27.47 11.33
N ARG A 622 -6.67 -26.24 10.86
CA ARG A 622 -6.25 -24.98 11.46
C ARG A 622 -7.32 -24.31 12.32
N SER A 623 -8.38 -25.05 12.67
CA SER A 623 -9.46 -24.55 13.52
C SER A 623 -8.94 -24.11 14.89
N TYR A 624 -9.48 -23.01 15.36
CA TYR A 624 -9.27 -22.47 16.71
C TYR A 624 -10.54 -22.53 17.57
N LEU A 625 -11.53 -23.36 17.17
CA LEU A 625 -12.76 -23.57 17.93
C LEU A 625 -12.48 -23.84 19.40
N GLY A 626 -13.15 -23.11 20.29
CA GLY A 626 -13.01 -23.24 21.74
C GLY A 626 -11.77 -22.56 22.35
N LYS A 627 -10.85 -22.02 21.54
CA LYS A 627 -9.67 -21.27 22.05
C LYS A 627 -10.05 -19.83 22.39
N THR A 628 -9.25 -19.24 23.27
CA THR A 628 -9.43 -17.86 23.77
C THR A 628 -8.26 -16.99 23.34
N ASN A 629 -8.55 -15.73 22.96
CA ASN A 629 -7.56 -14.69 22.72
C ASN A 629 -8.03 -13.37 23.32
N THR A 630 -7.11 -12.44 23.55
CA THR A 630 -7.38 -11.12 24.14
C THR A 630 -6.60 -10.07 23.38
N ALA A 631 -7.21 -8.90 23.20
CA ALA A 631 -6.55 -7.75 22.58
C ALA A 631 -5.40 -7.23 23.48
N TYR A 632 -4.23 -7.00 22.89
CA TYR A 632 -3.10 -6.43 23.65
C TYR A 632 -3.31 -4.95 24.03
N ASN A 633 -4.29 -4.27 23.39
CA ASN A 633 -4.73 -2.93 23.72
C ASN A 633 -6.07 -2.93 24.50
N GLU A 634 -6.38 -3.96 25.28
CA GLU A 634 -7.58 -4.08 26.11
C GLU A 634 -7.78 -2.86 27.03
N ALA A 635 -6.70 -2.23 27.48
CA ALA A 635 -6.74 -1.04 28.34
C ALA A 635 -7.38 0.20 27.66
N ASP A 636 -7.56 0.22 26.35
CA ASP A 636 -8.34 1.26 25.66
C ASP A 636 -9.81 1.23 26.14
N LEU A 637 -10.39 0.04 26.30
CA LEU A 637 -11.70 -0.12 26.91
C LEU A 637 -11.72 0.33 28.37
N ASP A 638 -10.69 -0.05 29.16
CA ASP A 638 -10.60 0.38 30.56
C ASP A 638 -10.61 1.92 30.68
N ASN A 639 -9.89 2.62 29.81
CA ASN A 639 -9.87 4.07 29.74
C ASN A 639 -11.29 4.66 29.57
N ILE A 640 -12.11 4.09 28.67
CA ILE A 640 -13.49 4.55 28.47
C ILE A 640 -14.31 4.34 29.73
N LEU A 641 -14.27 3.13 30.32
CA LEU A 641 -15.06 2.77 31.52
C LEU A 641 -14.63 3.57 32.75
N GLU A 642 -13.35 3.82 32.91
CA GLU A 642 -12.80 4.64 34.01
C GLU A 642 -13.17 6.11 33.84
N CYS A 643 -13.03 6.67 32.64
CA CYS A 643 -13.49 8.01 32.32
C CYS A 643 -14.98 8.16 32.60
N ARG A 644 -15.82 7.23 32.15
CA ARG A 644 -17.26 7.29 32.39
C ARG A 644 -17.59 7.34 33.89
N ARG A 645 -16.93 6.48 34.70
CA ARG A 645 -17.12 6.48 36.16
C ARG A 645 -16.69 7.78 36.79
N ALA A 646 -15.52 8.29 36.45
CA ALA A 646 -14.95 9.50 37.04
C ALA A 646 -15.69 10.78 36.61
N MET A 647 -16.13 10.84 35.36
CA MET A 647 -16.82 12.00 34.77
C MET A 647 -18.26 12.15 35.25
N GLY A 648 -18.91 11.07 35.76
CA GLY A 648 -20.30 11.13 36.23
C GLY A 648 -21.26 11.64 35.16
N ASP A 649 -21.88 12.82 35.35
CA ASP A 649 -22.80 13.41 34.39
C ASP A 649 -22.13 14.30 33.31
N LYS A 650 -20.81 14.40 33.33
CA LYS A 650 -20.05 15.15 32.29
C LYS A 650 -19.83 14.28 31.04
N PRO A 651 -19.71 14.88 29.84
CA PRO A 651 -19.56 14.13 28.60
C PRO A 651 -18.27 13.33 28.52
N VAL A 652 -18.37 12.13 27.88
CA VAL A 652 -17.26 11.29 27.47
C VAL A 652 -17.35 11.09 25.95
N ILE A 653 -16.34 11.56 25.24
CA ILE A 653 -16.25 11.45 23.77
C ILE A 653 -15.19 10.41 23.43
N VAL A 654 -15.55 9.42 22.65
CA VAL A 654 -14.63 8.39 22.15
C VAL A 654 -14.19 8.75 20.73
N CYS A 655 -12.88 8.83 20.52
CA CYS A 655 -12.24 9.04 19.22
C CYS A 655 -11.52 7.76 18.83
N ALA A 656 -12.12 6.97 17.93
CA ALA A 656 -11.64 5.65 17.55
C ALA A 656 -10.88 5.69 16.22
N THR A 657 -9.62 5.29 16.24
CA THR A 657 -8.88 4.92 15.02
C THR A 657 -9.31 3.53 14.60
N VAL A 658 -9.95 3.44 13.43
CA VAL A 658 -10.51 2.19 12.90
C VAL A 658 -9.54 1.58 11.90
N ASN A 659 -8.68 0.68 12.39
CA ASN A 659 -7.81 -0.14 11.52
C ASN A 659 -8.56 -1.37 10.98
N ASN A 660 -9.51 -1.89 11.76
CA ASN A 660 -10.45 -2.98 11.43
C ASN A 660 -11.81 -2.63 12.01
N PRO A 661 -12.93 -3.17 11.50
CA PRO A 661 -14.21 -3.09 12.19
C PRO A 661 -14.07 -3.54 13.64
N MET A 662 -14.89 -3.00 14.54
CA MET A 662 -14.78 -3.33 15.95
C MET A 662 -16.15 -3.60 16.59
N VAL A 663 -16.15 -4.46 17.60
CA VAL A 663 -17.33 -4.77 18.40
C VAL A 663 -17.61 -3.60 19.34
N MET A 664 -18.70 -2.87 19.08
CA MET A 664 -19.02 -1.59 19.74
C MET A 664 -19.75 -1.77 21.07
N HIS A 665 -20.44 -2.89 21.31
CA HIS A 665 -21.27 -3.10 22.48
C HIS A 665 -20.52 -3.03 23.83
N GLU A 666 -19.19 -3.22 23.81
CA GLU A 666 -18.37 -3.17 25.02
C GLU A 666 -18.29 -1.76 25.63
N PHE A 667 -18.50 -0.70 24.81
CA PHE A 667 -18.29 0.68 25.28
C PHE A 667 -19.30 1.71 24.75
N GLU A 668 -20.10 1.37 23.73
CA GLU A 668 -20.97 2.36 23.06
C GLU A 668 -21.90 3.07 24.07
N ALA A 669 -22.51 2.33 25.01
CA ALA A 669 -23.44 2.88 26.00
C ALA A 669 -22.77 3.87 26.99
N GLU A 670 -21.46 3.78 27.18
CA GLU A 670 -20.65 4.60 28.06
C GLU A 670 -20.15 5.90 27.43
N ALA A 671 -20.25 6.00 26.10
CA ALA A 671 -19.85 7.17 25.31
C ALA A 671 -21.06 8.06 24.98
N ASP A 672 -20.90 9.38 25.10
CA ASP A 672 -21.90 10.36 24.69
C ASP A 672 -21.76 10.76 23.22
N ALA A 673 -20.55 10.67 22.67
CA ALA A 673 -20.31 10.72 21.23
C ALA A 673 -19.20 9.74 20.84
N ILE A 674 -19.28 9.23 19.62
CA ILE A 674 -18.29 8.32 19.05
C ILE A 674 -17.93 8.82 17.66
N ILE A 675 -16.64 9.07 17.45
CA ILE A 675 -16.03 9.43 16.17
C ILE A 675 -15.18 8.25 15.71
N ALA A 676 -15.40 7.79 14.49
CA ALA A 676 -14.53 6.85 13.80
C ALA A 676 -13.65 7.59 12.77
N GLU A 677 -12.35 7.34 12.79
CA GLU A 677 -11.39 7.91 11.84
C GLU A 677 -10.50 6.82 11.26
N PHE A 678 -10.00 7.05 10.04
CA PHE A 678 -9.27 6.08 9.24
C PHE A 678 -7.86 6.62 8.89
N GLY A 679 -7.00 6.71 9.91
CA GLY A 679 -5.63 7.18 9.73
C GLY A 679 -5.52 8.67 9.43
N VAL A 680 -6.23 9.53 10.16
CA VAL A 680 -6.15 10.98 10.02
C VAL A 680 -5.36 11.64 11.15
N SER A 681 -4.95 12.90 10.95
CA SER A 681 -4.27 13.68 11.97
C SER A 681 -5.18 14.00 13.16
N ARG A 682 -4.60 14.13 14.35
CA ARG A 682 -5.33 14.55 15.54
C ARG A 682 -5.98 15.94 15.39
N ALA A 683 -5.37 16.81 14.57
CA ALA A 683 -5.92 18.12 14.26
C ALA A 683 -7.29 18.03 13.56
N ALA A 684 -7.42 17.12 12.57
CA ALA A 684 -8.69 16.91 11.87
C ALA A 684 -9.77 16.37 12.82
N VAL A 685 -9.42 15.44 13.70
CA VAL A 685 -10.34 14.93 14.74
C VAL A 685 -10.79 16.04 15.68
N LEU A 686 -9.86 16.87 16.16
CA LEU A 686 -10.19 17.99 17.06
C LEU A 686 -11.06 19.05 16.38
N ASP A 687 -10.88 19.30 15.09
CA ASP A 687 -11.76 20.20 14.33
C ASP A 687 -13.22 19.67 14.32
N VAL A 688 -13.41 18.36 14.12
CA VAL A 688 -14.74 17.75 14.23
C VAL A 688 -15.26 17.81 15.66
N VAL A 689 -14.45 17.55 16.68
CA VAL A 689 -14.88 17.59 18.09
C VAL A 689 -15.34 19.00 18.50
N PHE A 690 -14.63 20.05 18.04
CA PHE A 690 -14.86 21.45 18.46
C PHE A 690 -15.56 22.33 17.40
N GLY A 691 -16.20 21.73 16.39
CA GLY A 691 -17.06 22.43 15.43
C GLY A 691 -16.29 23.19 14.34
N GLY A 692 -15.04 22.88 14.12
CA GLY A 692 -14.27 23.39 12.98
C GLY A 692 -14.72 22.78 11.64
N TYR A 693 -15.25 21.56 11.67
CA TYR A 693 -15.81 20.86 10.52
C TYR A 693 -17.05 20.05 10.94
N ASN A 694 -18.16 20.21 10.20
CA ASN A 694 -19.36 19.40 10.43
C ASN A 694 -19.24 18.06 9.70
N PRO A 695 -19.25 16.90 10.39
CA PRO A 695 -18.97 15.60 9.77
C PRO A 695 -19.86 15.28 8.57
N THR A 696 -19.25 14.69 7.54
CA THR A 696 -19.95 14.22 6.35
C THR A 696 -19.60 12.79 5.98
N GLY A 697 -18.59 12.21 6.63
CA GLY A 697 -18.13 10.85 6.41
C GLY A 697 -19.21 9.82 6.72
N ARG A 698 -19.08 8.66 6.07
CA ARG A 698 -19.98 7.52 6.23
C ARG A 698 -19.20 6.24 6.43
N LEU A 699 -19.75 5.28 7.14
CA LEU A 699 -19.14 3.97 7.30
C LEU A 699 -18.93 3.31 5.93
N PRO A 700 -17.71 3.06 5.52
CA PRO A 700 -17.37 2.33 4.29
C PRO A 700 -17.39 0.81 4.49
N ILE A 701 -17.78 0.36 5.66
CA ILE A 701 -17.71 -1.01 6.17
C ILE A 701 -18.85 -1.24 7.16
N GLN A 702 -19.18 -2.50 7.43
CA GLN A 702 -20.10 -2.87 8.50
C GLN A 702 -19.40 -2.96 9.85
N MET A 703 -19.99 -2.44 10.94
CA MET A 703 -19.54 -2.71 12.29
C MET A 703 -20.30 -3.92 12.86
N PRO A 704 -19.59 -4.98 13.30
CA PRO A 704 -20.22 -6.23 13.71
C PRO A 704 -21.01 -6.05 15.02
N LYS A 705 -22.12 -6.74 15.13
CA LYS A 705 -22.93 -6.84 16.34
C LYS A 705 -22.10 -7.38 17.50
N ASP A 706 -21.40 -8.47 17.27
CA ASP A 706 -20.53 -9.19 18.21
C ASP A 706 -19.56 -10.11 17.45
N MET A 707 -18.73 -10.85 18.17
CA MET A 707 -17.79 -11.80 17.57
C MET A 707 -18.49 -13.03 16.96
N ASP A 708 -19.68 -13.37 17.40
CA ASP A 708 -20.45 -14.46 16.79
C ASP A 708 -20.86 -14.07 15.35
N ALA A 709 -21.26 -12.83 15.12
CA ALA A 709 -21.55 -12.30 13.78
C ALA A 709 -20.28 -12.31 12.88
N VAL A 710 -19.11 -12.04 13.44
CA VAL A 710 -17.83 -12.12 12.72
C VAL A 710 -17.48 -13.56 12.31
N GLU A 711 -17.77 -14.54 13.16
CA GLU A 711 -17.50 -15.95 12.83
C GLU A 711 -18.53 -16.55 11.85
N GLU A 712 -19.75 -16.02 11.83
CA GLU A 712 -20.83 -16.50 10.98
C GLU A 712 -20.79 -15.89 9.56
N GLN A 713 -20.08 -14.77 9.36
CA GLN A 713 -19.87 -14.18 8.04
C GLN A 713 -18.99 -15.07 7.13
N SER A 714 -19.03 -14.81 5.83
CA SER A 714 -18.23 -15.53 4.84
C SER A 714 -17.09 -14.66 4.32
N GLU A 715 -15.85 -15.16 4.35
CA GLU A 715 -14.66 -14.39 3.96
C GLU A 715 -14.75 -13.80 2.55
N ASP A 716 -15.54 -14.40 1.65
CA ASP A 716 -15.67 -13.97 0.24
C ASP A 716 -16.91 -13.12 -0.05
N ARG A 717 -17.65 -12.67 0.99
CA ARG A 717 -18.85 -11.85 0.80
C ARG A 717 -18.75 -10.52 1.50
N ALA A 718 -19.06 -9.46 0.76
CA ALA A 718 -19.24 -8.12 1.31
C ALA A 718 -20.63 -7.99 1.96
N LEU A 719 -20.73 -7.17 2.99
CA LEU A 719 -21.99 -6.72 3.60
C LEU A 719 -22.90 -7.87 4.07
N ASP A 720 -22.32 -8.94 4.61
CA ASP A 720 -23.07 -10.11 5.08
C ASP A 720 -23.01 -10.33 6.60
N MET A 721 -22.41 -9.40 7.36
CA MET A 721 -22.42 -9.46 8.82
C MET A 721 -23.73 -8.93 9.42
N GLU A 722 -24.17 -9.52 10.53
CA GLU A 722 -25.16 -8.88 11.40
C GLU A 722 -24.51 -7.65 12.08
N THR A 723 -25.07 -6.48 11.80
CA THR A 723 -24.50 -5.20 12.22
C THR A 723 -24.94 -4.78 13.62
N TYR A 724 -24.12 -3.96 14.27
CA TYR A 724 -24.40 -3.40 15.60
C TYR A 724 -25.51 -2.33 15.52
N ILE A 725 -26.49 -2.45 16.43
CA ILE A 725 -27.51 -1.42 16.66
C ILE A 725 -27.21 -0.77 18.01
N ASP A 726 -26.99 0.54 18.00
CA ASP A 726 -26.62 1.29 19.19
C ASP A 726 -27.77 1.48 20.20
N SER A 727 -27.47 2.04 21.36
CA SER A 727 -28.44 2.29 22.44
C SER A 727 -29.52 3.31 22.08
N GLU A 728 -29.39 4.03 20.99
CA GLU A 728 -30.35 5.01 20.47
C GLU A 728 -31.12 4.48 19.24
N GLY A 729 -30.84 3.23 18.82
CA GLY A 729 -31.52 2.54 17.72
C GLY A 729 -30.92 2.78 16.34
N HIS A 730 -29.71 3.31 16.26
CA HIS A 730 -29.00 3.49 14.98
C HIS A 730 -28.26 2.22 14.59
N ASN A 731 -28.34 1.85 13.33
CA ASN A 731 -27.67 0.68 12.77
C ASN A 731 -26.32 1.09 12.14
N TYR A 732 -25.20 0.56 12.66
CA TYR A 732 -23.86 0.87 12.16
C TYR A 732 -23.51 0.01 10.92
N ASP A 733 -24.34 0.16 9.92
CA ASP A 733 -24.21 -0.50 8.62
C ASP A 733 -23.47 0.38 7.59
N TYR A 734 -23.09 -0.21 6.47
CA TYR A 734 -22.51 0.48 5.33
C TYR A 734 -23.31 1.73 4.93
N GLY A 735 -22.63 2.86 4.76
CA GLY A 735 -23.23 4.13 4.41
C GLY A 735 -23.85 4.93 5.58
N TYR A 736 -23.82 4.37 6.82
CA TYR A 736 -24.26 5.09 8.01
C TYR A 736 -23.28 6.19 8.39
N GLY A 737 -23.81 7.28 8.92
CA GLY A 737 -23.07 8.39 9.50
C GLY A 737 -24.01 9.48 10.01
N MET A 738 -23.49 10.37 10.82
CA MET A 738 -24.19 11.52 11.40
C MET A 738 -23.44 12.81 11.13
N ASN A 739 -24.16 13.91 11.28
CA ASN A 739 -23.58 15.24 11.49
C ASN A 739 -24.17 15.85 12.78
N TYR A 740 -23.87 17.10 13.08
CA TYR A 740 -24.40 17.75 14.31
C TYR A 740 -25.91 17.91 14.29
N GLU A 741 -26.55 17.82 13.12
CA GLU A 741 -28.01 17.93 12.97
C GLU A 741 -28.75 16.58 13.11
N GLY A 742 -28.03 15.46 13.08
CA GLY A 742 -28.56 14.11 13.19
C GLY A 742 -28.02 13.16 12.12
N VAL A 743 -28.71 12.03 11.91
CA VAL A 743 -28.33 11.00 10.94
C VAL A 743 -28.35 11.56 9.52
N LEU A 744 -27.30 11.31 8.77
CA LEU A 744 -27.20 11.69 7.36
C LEU A 744 -28.25 10.95 6.53
N PRO A 745 -28.83 11.57 5.47
CA PRO A 745 -29.73 10.87 4.57
C PRO A 745 -29.12 9.59 4.04
N ALA A 746 -29.93 8.55 3.81
CA ALA A 746 -29.43 7.29 3.25
C ALA A 746 -28.65 7.54 1.95
N TRP A 747 -27.50 6.89 1.81
CA TRP A 747 -26.73 6.98 0.59
C TRP A 747 -27.53 6.38 -0.58
N LYS A 748 -27.63 7.11 -1.68
CA LYS A 748 -28.22 6.60 -2.90
C LYS A 748 -27.09 6.13 -3.80
N LYS A 749 -27.06 4.80 -4.05
CA LYS A 749 -26.10 4.17 -4.97
C LYS A 749 -26.15 4.74 -6.37
#